data_27897caba3ad31df959067a505b32f8f
#
_entry.id   27897caba3ad31df959067a505b32f8f
#
_cell.length_a   1.000
_cell.length_b   1.000
_cell.length_c   1.000
_cell.angle_alpha   90.00
_cell.angle_beta   90.00
_cell.angle_gamma   90.00
#
_symmetry.space_group_name_H-M   'P 1'
#
loop_
_entity.id
_entity.type
_entity.pdbx_description
1 polymer ?
#
loop_
_entity_poly.entity_id
_entity_poly.type
_entity_poly.pdbx_seq_one_letter_code
_entity_poly.pdbx_strand_id
1 'polypeptide(L)'
;MPLTAEQAALAQALAQAMIDGFNRHYRLFRTESARGKHRFETADWHGQQRAQRERIEFYDLRVLECVRRLEREFKAGEQPTDVWQQAKLLYIGMLVRHQQPELAETFFNSVSTKILHRSYFQNDFIFVRPAVSTEYMETEDPRAPPTYRAFYPAAGPLQDVVRTVLLSFGLRCRFEDLERDVGYVARAMQRELAGDKPRPNFQVQVLTSLFYRNKGAYLVGKIINGFKELPFALPLLHRTPGTVYVDAALFGEEDLLILFSFSRAYFMVDMEIPSAYVQFLRSLMPRKPRAELYNALGLAKQGKNLFYRDLLWHLRHSSDRFRIAPGIKGMVMLVFDLPSFPYVFKIIRDRFAPPKETTPAQVRAKYHLVKHHDRVGRMADTMEFSLLAFPRERFTDELIAEIEQHAPSQLEISDRDGDGQTEVIIAHAYIERRMIPLNLYLQEAFDAGEQDLAANARLEHAVIEYGNAIKDLVAANIFPGDMLWKNFGVTRHGKVVFYDYDEIEYLTDCNFRRVPPPRTEEDELSGEVWYSVAKGDVFPETFGPFLLGNPRVRAAFMRHHADLLTPEFWQQNKERIQRGELIDFYPYGVHRRFDVNGGIRGMPELPDPAAASVETPADRPDALAPIPPTEPAD
;
A
#
# COMPACT_ATOMS: atom_id res chain seq x y z
N MET A 1 -4.85 24.49 39.83
CA MET A 1 -4.11 24.48 41.12
C MET A 1 -2.80 23.71 40.88
N PRO A 2 -1.71 24.02 41.62
CA PRO A 2 -0.51 23.17 41.55
C PRO A 2 -0.87 21.76 42.04
N LEU A 3 -0.35 20.72 41.37
CA LEU A 3 -0.51 19.35 41.77
C LEU A 3 0.07 19.08 43.16
N THR A 4 -0.56 18.21 43.96
CA THR A 4 0.05 17.67 45.14
C THR A 4 1.29 16.82 44.80
N ALA A 5 2.17 16.57 45.79
CA ALA A 5 3.32 15.69 45.58
C ALA A 5 2.91 14.27 45.16
N GLU A 6 1.81 13.77 45.68
CA GLU A 6 1.23 12.45 45.32
C GLU A 6 0.72 12.44 43.89
N GLN A 7 0.00 13.48 43.46
CA GLN A 7 -0.49 13.62 42.07
C GLN A 7 0.66 13.77 41.06
N ALA A 8 1.72 14.50 41.42
CA ALA A 8 2.90 14.62 40.57
C ALA A 8 3.65 13.27 40.43
N ALA A 9 3.78 12.51 41.52
CA ALA A 9 4.35 11.16 41.48
C ALA A 9 3.49 10.20 40.64
N LEU A 10 2.17 10.30 40.72
CA LEU A 10 1.24 9.51 39.91
C LEU A 10 1.35 9.87 38.43
N ALA A 11 1.42 11.15 38.07
CA ALA A 11 1.62 11.60 36.70
C ALA A 11 2.93 11.05 36.12
N GLN A 12 4.02 11.04 36.91
CA GLN A 12 5.29 10.44 36.53
C GLN A 12 5.17 8.93 36.29
N ALA A 13 4.45 8.20 37.16
CA ALA A 13 4.26 6.77 37.05
C ALA A 13 3.41 6.41 35.81
N LEU A 14 2.37 7.18 35.51
CA LEU A 14 1.56 7.02 34.30
C LEU A 14 2.41 7.21 33.04
N ALA A 15 3.15 8.31 32.95
CA ALA A 15 4.04 8.59 31.81
C ALA A 15 5.08 7.47 31.60
N GLN A 16 5.72 7.02 32.68
CA GLN A 16 6.68 5.92 32.64
C GLN A 16 6.06 4.61 32.19
N ALA A 17 4.89 4.24 32.72
CA ALA A 17 4.21 3.02 32.34
C ALA A 17 3.79 3.01 30.85
N MET A 18 3.43 4.17 30.31
CA MET A 18 3.07 4.31 28.91
C MET A 18 4.29 4.18 27.98
N ILE A 19 5.42 4.82 28.31
CA ILE A 19 6.65 4.68 27.49
C ILE A 19 7.22 3.26 27.56
N ASP A 20 7.13 2.60 28.73
CA ASP A 20 7.52 1.19 28.88
C ASP A 20 6.62 0.26 28.03
N GLY A 21 5.31 0.53 28.00
CA GLY A 21 4.35 -0.15 27.15
C GLY A 21 4.69 -0.03 25.67
N PHE A 22 5.02 1.19 25.24
CA PHE A 22 5.47 1.45 23.87
C PHE A 22 6.79 0.73 23.56
N ASN A 23 7.79 0.83 24.42
CA ASN A 23 9.10 0.20 24.23
C ASN A 23 8.97 -1.33 24.11
N ARG A 24 8.09 -1.94 24.91
CA ARG A 24 7.76 -3.36 24.80
C ARG A 24 7.10 -3.68 23.47
N HIS A 25 6.10 -2.90 23.06
CA HIS A 25 5.45 -3.05 21.77
C HIS A 25 6.45 -3.02 20.62
N TYR A 26 7.28 -1.96 20.56
CA TYR A 26 8.18 -1.76 19.43
C TYR A 26 9.29 -2.82 19.36
N ARG A 27 9.82 -3.26 20.49
CA ARG A 27 10.79 -4.36 20.55
C ARG A 27 10.19 -5.67 19.99
N LEU A 28 8.97 -6.02 20.36
CA LEU A 28 8.27 -7.19 19.83
C LEU A 28 7.98 -7.05 18.32
N PHE A 29 7.59 -5.86 17.89
CA PHE A 29 7.40 -5.54 16.47
C PHE A 29 8.67 -5.76 15.66
N ARG A 30 9.82 -5.28 16.14
CA ARG A 30 11.13 -5.50 15.50
C ARG A 30 11.50 -6.98 15.49
N THR A 31 11.35 -7.68 16.61
CA THR A 31 11.65 -9.11 16.71
C THR A 31 10.87 -9.90 15.66
N GLU A 32 9.59 -9.63 15.50
CA GLU A 32 8.76 -10.32 14.51
C GLU A 32 9.13 -9.93 13.08
N SER A 33 9.48 -8.68 12.83
CA SER A 33 9.97 -8.21 11.54
C SER A 33 11.29 -8.87 11.13
N ALA A 34 12.24 -8.99 12.06
CA ALA A 34 13.54 -9.62 11.84
C ALA A 34 13.40 -11.11 11.47
N ARG A 35 12.39 -11.81 12.01
CA ARG A 35 12.06 -13.20 11.64
C ARG A 35 11.67 -13.36 10.17
N GLY A 36 11.27 -12.28 9.49
CA GLY A 36 10.99 -12.28 8.05
C GLY A 36 12.18 -12.80 7.23
N LYS A 37 13.42 -12.46 7.62
CA LYS A 37 14.63 -12.98 6.97
C LYS A 37 14.72 -14.50 7.08
N HIS A 38 14.55 -15.04 8.27
CA HIS A 38 14.61 -16.49 8.49
C HIS A 38 13.51 -17.24 7.72
N ARG A 39 12.27 -16.74 7.74
CA ARG A 39 11.16 -17.33 6.97
C ARG A 39 11.44 -17.32 5.47
N PHE A 40 11.98 -16.22 4.97
CA PHE A 40 12.40 -16.14 3.57
C PHE A 40 13.50 -17.16 3.27
N GLU A 41 14.56 -17.22 4.06
CA GLU A 41 15.69 -18.15 3.86
C GLU A 41 15.27 -19.61 3.89
N THR A 42 14.27 -19.97 4.70
CA THR A 42 13.74 -21.33 4.83
C THR A 42 12.53 -21.63 3.94
N ALA A 43 12.09 -20.65 3.13
CA ALA A 43 10.89 -20.73 2.31
C ALA A 43 9.61 -21.05 3.12
N ASP A 44 9.55 -20.59 4.39
CA ASP A 44 8.36 -20.74 5.25
C ASP A 44 7.29 -19.71 4.91
N TRP A 45 6.62 -19.91 3.77
CA TRP A 45 5.60 -19.00 3.26
C TRP A 45 4.33 -18.98 4.10
N HIS A 46 3.95 -20.12 4.67
CA HIS A 46 2.81 -20.21 5.58
C HIS A 46 3.08 -19.47 6.90
N GLY A 47 4.27 -19.62 7.46
CA GLY A 47 4.71 -18.85 8.62
C GLY A 47 4.76 -17.36 8.35
N GLN A 48 5.22 -16.96 7.16
CA GLN A 48 5.22 -15.55 6.73
C GLN A 48 3.80 -14.97 6.65
N GLN A 49 2.86 -15.70 6.03
CA GLN A 49 1.46 -15.28 5.91
C GLN A 49 0.78 -15.20 7.29
N ARG A 50 1.01 -16.19 8.16
CA ARG A 50 0.48 -16.19 9.54
C ARG A 50 0.99 -14.99 10.32
N ALA A 51 2.27 -14.71 10.28
CA ALA A 51 2.88 -13.56 10.95
C ALA A 51 2.34 -12.21 10.43
N GLN A 52 2.07 -12.09 9.14
CA GLN A 52 1.43 -10.90 8.58
C GLN A 52 0.01 -10.69 9.13
N ARG A 53 -0.79 -11.75 9.25
CA ARG A 53 -2.14 -11.69 9.83
C ARG A 53 -2.10 -11.32 11.32
N GLU A 54 -1.30 -12.00 12.12
CA GLU A 54 -1.15 -11.74 13.55
C GLU A 54 -0.71 -10.29 13.82
N ARG A 55 0.12 -9.73 12.94
CA ARG A 55 0.64 -8.37 13.07
C ARG A 55 -0.44 -7.28 12.88
N ILE A 56 -1.54 -7.59 12.19
CA ILE A 56 -2.65 -6.64 11.98
C ILE A 56 -3.26 -6.21 13.33
N GLU A 57 -3.47 -7.16 14.23
CA GLU A 57 -4.07 -6.91 15.55
C GLU A 57 -3.04 -6.62 16.65
N PHE A 58 -1.77 -6.87 16.36
CA PHE A 58 -0.69 -6.82 17.35
C PHE A 58 -0.59 -5.49 18.09
N TYR A 59 -0.73 -4.38 17.39
CA TYR A 59 -0.70 -3.04 17.98
C TYR A 59 -1.87 -2.85 18.95
N ASP A 60 -3.09 -3.17 18.54
CA ASP A 60 -4.30 -2.99 19.35
C ASP A 60 -4.26 -3.85 20.63
N LEU A 61 -3.72 -5.08 20.54
CA LEU A 61 -3.50 -5.93 21.70
C LEU A 61 -2.50 -5.30 22.69
N ARG A 62 -1.41 -4.71 22.20
CA ARG A 62 -0.42 -4.05 23.09
C ARG A 62 -0.95 -2.78 23.73
N VAL A 63 -1.77 -2.01 22.99
CA VAL A 63 -2.48 -0.86 23.56
C VAL A 63 -3.44 -1.32 24.66
N LEU A 64 -4.23 -2.37 24.44
CA LEU A 64 -5.15 -2.91 25.45
C LEU A 64 -4.42 -3.44 26.68
N GLU A 65 -3.26 -4.08 26.54
CA GLU A 65 -2.42 -4.47 27.69
C GLU A 65 -1.97 -3.27 28.52
N CYS A 66 -1.52 -2.20 27.85
CA CYS A 66 -1.13 -0.98 28.52
C CYS A 66 -2.32 -0.34 29.27
N VAL A 67 -3.47 -0.21 28.60
CA VAL A 67 -4.71 0.29 29.21
C VAL A 67 -5.07 -0.52 30.47
N ARG A 68 -5.13 -1.86 30.36
CA ARG A 68 -5.45 -2.73 31.51
C ARG A 68 -4.46 -2.59 32.65
N ARG A 69 -3.16 -2.39 32.35
CA ARG A 69 -2.14 -2.13 33.37
C ARG A 69 -2.39 -0.81 34.08
N LEU A 70 -2.63 0.27 33.31
CA LEU A 70 -2.87 1.60 33.86
C LEU A 70 -4.12 1.65 34.73
N GLU A 71 -5.20 0.99 34.28
CA GLU A 71 -6.43 0.91 35.08
C GLU A 71 -6.24 0.11 36.36
N ARG A 72 -5.58 -1.05 36.32
CA ARG A 72 -5.35 -1.91 37.46
C ARG A 72 -4.42 -1.30 38.50
N GLU A 73 -3.31 -0.67 38.06
CA GLU A 73 -2.23 -0.18 38.92
C GLU A 73 -2.49 1.24 39.42
N PHE A 74 -3.15 2.08 38.60
CA PHE A 74 -3.27 3.51 38.88
C PHE A 74 -4.72 4.03 38.84
N LYS A 75 -5.72 3.20 38.54
CA LYS A 75 -7.10 3.62 38.30
C LYS A 75 -7.16 4.83 37.32
N ALA A 76 -6.51 4.68 36.20
CA ALA A 76 -6.17 5.78 35.32
C ALA A 76 -7.40 6.55 34.82
N GLY A 77 -8.54 5.89 34.60
CA GLY A 77 -9.79 6.53 34.16
C GLY A 77 -10.44 7.42 35.24
N GLU A 78 -10.13 7.19 36.53
CA GLU A 78 -10.64 7.98 37.63
C GLU A 78 -9.75 9.22 37.95
N GLN A 79 -8.59 9.34 37.30
CA GLN A 79 -7.63 10.38 37.65
C GLN A 79 -8.04 11.77 37.08
N PRO A 80 -7.77 12.85 37.85
CA PRO A 80 -8.09 14.21 37.44
C PRO A 80 -7.41 14.61 36.14
N THR A 81 -8.04 15.52 35.40
CA THR A 81 -7.53 16.11 34.15
C THR A 81 -6.10 16.63 34.29
N ASP A 82 -5.80 17.35 35.40
CA ASP A 82 -4.48 17.97 35.64
C ASP A 82 -3.37 16.90 35.75
N VAL A 83 -3.67 15.72 36.28
CA VAL A 83 -2.72 14.59 36.35
C VAL A 83 -2.37 14.10 34.96
N TRP A 84 -3.37 13.96 34.07
CA TRP A 84 -3.15 13.55 32.69
C TRP A 84 -2.37 14.58 31.87
N GLN A 85 -2.66 15.88 32.06
CA GLN A 85 -1.91 16.96 31.42
C GLN A 85 -0.44 16.94 31.86
N GLN A 86 -0.20 16.77 33.15
CA GLN A 86 1.16 16.64 33.69
C GLN A 86 1.86 15.36 33.20
N ALA A 87 1.14 14.23 33.12
CA ALA A 87 1.68 12.98 32.56
C ALA A 87 2.11 13.16 31.10
N LYS A 88 1.33 13.88 30.29
CA LYS A 88 1.69 14.22 28.91
C LYS A 88 2.96 15.09 28.85
N LEU A 89 3.08 16.11 29.69
CA LEU A 89 4.28 16.97 29.72
C LEU A 89 5.53 16.18 30.08
N LEU A 90 5.43 15.29 31.08
CA LEU A 90 6.53 14.39 31.47
C LEU A 90 6.88 13.41 30.35
N TYR A 91 5.88 12.89 29.66
CA TYR A 91 6.07 12.01 28.51
C TYR A 91 6.83 12.73 27.38
N ILE A 92 6.51 14.00 27.06
CA ILE A 92 7.27 14.83 26.13
C ILE A 92 8.75 14.89 26.50
N GLY A 93 9.05 15.10 27.78
CA GLY A 93 10.44 15.08 28.26
C GLY A 93 11.18 13.77 27.99
N MET A 94 10.47 12.63 28.05
CA MET A 94 11.04 11.31 27.74
C MET A 94 11.24 11.12 26.23
N LEU A 95 10.43 11.77 25.39
CA LEU A 95 10.52 11.65 23.93
C LEU A 95 11.72 12.35 23.32
N VAL A 96 12.24 13.40 23.95
CA VAL A 96 13.36 14.23 23.42
C VAL A 96 14.60 13.39 23.08
N ARG A 97 14.84 12.31 23.82
CA ARG A 97 15.97 11.40 23.60
C ARG A 97 15.55 10.01 23.11
N HIS A 98 14.28 9.86 22.74
CA HIS A 98 13.76 8.57 22.30
C HIS A 98 14.02 8.35 20.81
N GLN A 99 14.42 7.13 20.40
CA GLN A 99 14.72 6.81 18.99
C GLN A 99 13.49 6.77 18.09
N GLN A 100 12.27 6.59 18.66
CA GLN A 100 11.01 6.51 17.90
C GLN A 100 9.93 7.45 18.48
N PRO A 101 10.16 8.76 18.61
CA PRO A 101 9.26 9.66 19.31
C PRO A 101 7.89 9.75 18.67
N GLU A 102 7.79 9.81 17.33
CA GLU A 102 6.52 9.87 16.60
C GLU A 102 5.61 8.64 16.85
N LEU A 103 6.21 7.44 16.91
CA LEU A 103 5.47 6.21 17.19
C LEU A 103 5.03 6.15 18.64
N ALA A 104 5.88 6.62 19.56
CA ALA A 104 5.57 6.69 20.97
C ALA A 104 4.42 7.68 21.23
N GLU A 105 4.39 8.85 20.57
CA GLU A 105 3.24 9.77 20.60
C GLU A 105 1.94 9.10 20.12
N THR A 106 2.02 8.35 19.02
CA THR A 106 0.86 7.63 18.48
C THR A 106 0.37 6.57 19.45
N PHE A 107 1.28 5.89 20.15
CA PHE A 107 0.92 4.91 21.18
C PHE A 107 0.28 5.60 22.40
N PHE A 108 0.83 6.72 22.85
CA PHE A 108 0.23 7.54 23.91
C PHE A 108 -1.19 7.95 23.55
N ASN A 109 -1.41 8.49 22.34
CA ASN A 109 -2.73 8.88 21.87
C ASN A 109 -3.71 7.71 21.92
N SER A 110 -3.29 6.53 21.45
CA SER A 110 -4.15 5.34 21.43
C SER A 110 -4.55 4.87 22.82
N VAL A 111 -3.63 4.94 23.78
CA VAL A 111 -3.91 4.57 25.19
C VAL A 111 -4.80 5.62 25.86
N SER A 112 -4.44 6.90 25.76
CA SER A 112 -5.19 7.99 26.38
C SER A 112 -6.62 8.09 25.87
N THR A 113 -6.83 7.95 24.56
CA THR A 113 -8.19 7.97 23.97
C THR A 113 -9.06 6.83 24.49
N LYS A 114 -8.48 5.64 24.68
CA LYS A 114 -9.23 4.47 25.21
C LYS A 114 -9.59 4.60 26.69
N ILE A 115 -8.75 5.24 27.49
CA ILE A 115 -9.00 5.44 28.93
C ILE A 115 -9.95 6.62 29.15
N LEU A 116 -9.71 7.74 28.47
CA LEU A 116 -10.44 8.99 28.72
C LEU A 116 -11.72 9.10 27.90
N HIS A 117 -11.97 8.20 26.95
CA HIS A 117 -13.13 8.22 26.04
C HIS A 117 -13.35 9.57 25.36
N ARG A 118 -12.25 10.29 25.07
CA ARG A 118 -12.28 11.64 24.48
C ARG A 118 -11.96 11.62 22.99
N SER A 119 -12.44 12.62 22.27
CA SER A 119 -12.27 12.75 20.84
C SER A 119 -10.83 13.14 20.45
N TYR A 120 -10.47 12.84 19.19
CA TYR A 120 -9.11 12.89 18.64
C TYR A 120 -8.44 14.28 18.54
N PHE A 121 -9.11 15.38 18.88
CA PHE A 121 -8.56 16.71 18.63
C PHE A 121 -8.30 17.56 19.88
N GLN A 122 -8.53 17.04 21.08
CA GLN A 122 -8.19 17.76 22.32
C GLN A 122 -6.69 17.68 22.61
N ASN A 123 -5.97 18.74 22.21
CA ASN A 123 -4.50 18.78 22.33
C ASN A 123 -4.00 18.68 23.77
N ASP A 124 -4.84 18.94 24.76
CA ASP A 124 -4.45 18.84 26.17
C ASP A 124 -4.20 17.38 26.61
N PHE A 125 -4.85 16.42 25.95
CA PHE A 125 -4.79 15.00 26.32
C PHE A 125 -4.10 14.12 25.30
N ILE A 126 -3.97 14.56 24.04
CA ILE A 126 -3.34 13.81 22.96
C ILE A 126 -2.37 14.69 22.16
N PHE A 127 -1.48 14.05 21.42
CA PHE A 127 -0.57 14.73 20.51
C PHE A 127 -1.29 14.98 19.16
N VAL A 128 -1.99 16.11 19.04
CA VAL A 128 -2.52 16.59 17.75
C VAL A 128 -1.37 17.05 16.84
N ARG A 129 -0.32 17.64 17.45
CA ARG A 129 0.92 18.03 16.77
C ARG A 129 2.08 17.24 17.34
N PRO A 130 3.13 16.94 16.55
CA PRO A 130 4.32 16.32 17.08
C PRO A 130 5.00 17.24 18.09
N ALA A 131 5.40 16.68 19.22
CA ALA A 131 6.14 17.40 20.24
C ALA A 131 7.65 17.45 19.94
N VAL A 132 8.16 16.47 19.18
CA VAL A 132 9.58 16.34 18.82
C VAL A 132 9.71 16.25 17.30
N SER A 133 10.65 17.02 16.74
CA SER A 133 11.00 16.89 15.32
C SER A 133 11.85 15.64 15.09
N THR A 134 11.57 14.92 14.00
CA THR A 134 12.30 13.71 13.60
C THR A 134 13.10 13.89 12.31
N GLU A 135 13.19 15.13 11.80
CA GLU A 135 13.88 15.40 10.52
C GLU A 135 15.38 15.09 10.54
N TYR A 136 16.00 15.12 11.73
CA TYR A 136 17.45 14.95 11.93
C TYR A 136 17.79 13.83 12.90
N MET A 137 16.89 12.86 13.11
CA MET A 137 17.19 11.74 14.00
C MET A 137 18.04 10.70 13.27
N GLU A 138 19.30 10.99 13.09
CA GLU A 138 20.32 9.97 12.91
C GLU A 138 20.93 9.63 14.27
N THR A 139 21.25 8.35 14.45
CA THR A 139 21.95 7.93 15.67
C THR A 139 23.36 8.48 15.61
N GLU A 140 23.73 9.36 16.53
CA GLU A 140 25.10 9.88 16.67
C GLU A 140 26.10 8.79 17.14
N ASP A 141 25.61 7.63 17.57
CA ASP A 141 26.45 6.50 17.93
C ASP A 141 27.00 5.80 16.66
N PRO A 142 28.31 5.94 16.38
CA PRO A 142 28.95 5.33 15.22
C PRO A 142 28.91 3.78 15.25
N ARG A 143 28.49 3.17 16.36
CA ARG A 143 28.32 1.71 16.50
C ARG A 143 26.91 1.26 16.10
N ALA A 144 25.94 2.17 16.03
CA ALA A 144 24.59 1.81 15.60
C ALA A 144 24.59 1.44 14.11
N PRO A 145 23.82 0.42 13.71
CA PRO A 145 23.71 0.08 12.31
C PRO A 145 23.10 1.27 11.53
N PRO A 146 23.74 1.71 10.43
CA PRO A 146 23.23 2.80 9.63
C PRO A 146 21.91 2.43 8.97
N THR A 147 21.06 3.42 8.67
CA THR A 147 19.81 3.20 7.96
C THR A 147 20.04 2.68 6.54
N TYR A 148 21.08 3.17 5.87
CA TYR A 148 21.51 2.74 4.54
C TYR A 148 23.02 2.59 4.46
N ARG A 149 23.49 1.85 3.45
CA ARG A 149 24.91 1.73 3.10
C ARG A 149 25.15 2.35 1.75
N ALA A 150 26.26 3.09 1.62
CA ALA A 150 26.72 3.65 0.35
C ALA A 150 27.89 2.80 -0.18
N PHE A 151 27.79 2.41 -1.44
CA PHE A 151 28.80 1.67 -2.18
C PHE A 151 29.35 2.57 -3.27
N TYR A 152 30.64 2.81 -3.25
CA TYR A 152 31.33 3.64 -4.22
C TYR A 152 32.04 2.70 -5.22
N PRO A 153 31.69 2.77 -6.52
CA PRO A 153 32.48 2.05 -7.52
C PRO A 153 33.87 2.70 -7.55
N ALA A 154 34.84 2.03 -6.94
CA ALA A 154 36.23 2.34 -7.27
C ALA A 154 36.41 2.15 -8.79
N ALA A 155 37.55 2.32 -9.38
CA ALA A 155 37.78 2.23 -10.84
C ALA A 155 37.38 0.89 -11.52
N GLY A 156 36.50 0.08 -10.87
CA GLY A 156 36.05 -1.24 -11.32
C GLY A 156 34.67 -1.22 -12.02
N PRO A 157 34.28 -2.34 -12.63
CA PRO A 157 33.01 -2.46 -13.35
C PRO A 157 31.81 -2.42 -12.39
N LEU A 158 30.66 -1.96 -12.88
CA LEU A 158 29.41 -1.84 -12.10
C LEU A 158 28.97 -3.21 -11.53
N GLN A 159 29.33 -4.32 -12.21
CA GLN A 159 29.07 -5.68 -11.78
C GLN A 159 29.63 -5.95 -10.37
N ASP A 160 30.81 -5.45 -10.04
CA ASP A 160 31.44 -5.66 -8.72
C ASP A 160 30.67 -4.97 -7.60
N VAL A 161 30.14 -3.79 -7.88
CA VAL A 161 29.27 -3.07 -6.96
C VAL A 161 27.97 -3.84 -6.75
N VAL A 162 27.31 -4.28 -7.81
CA VAL A 162 26.07 -5.08 -7.76
C VAL A 162 26.29 -6.36 -6.95
N ARG A 163 27.39 -7.09 -7.23
CA ARG A 163 27.77 -8.31 -6.49
C ARG A 163 27.93 -8.01 -5.00
N THR A 164 28.68 -6.97 -4.68
CA THR A 164 28.91 -6.56 -3.28
C THR A 164 27.61 -6.18 -2.58
N VAL A 165 26.73 -5.46 -3.26
CA VAL A 165 25.40 -5.09 -2.75
C VAL A 165 24.56 -6.34 -2.45
N LEU A 166 24.43 -7.28 -3.40
CA LEU A 166 23.63 -8.50 -3.23
C LEU A 166 24.15 -9.36 -2.07
N LEU A 167 25.47 -9.51 -1.95
CA LEU A 167 26.10 -10.30 -0.90
C LEU A 167 26.09 -9.63 0.48
N SER A 168 25.96 -8.28 0.54
CA SER A 168 26.01 -7.52 1.79
C SER A 168 24.88 -7.83 2.78
N PHE A 169 23.79 -8.45 2.33
CA PHE A 169 22.66 -8.86 3.18
C PHE A 169 22.87 -10.18 3.91
N GLY A 170 23.94 -10.93 3.57
CA GLY A 170 24.31 -12.17 4.25
C GLY A 170 23.15 -13.18 4.32
N LEU A 171 22.49 -13.42 3.18
CA LEU A 171 21.46 -14.45 3.06
C LEU A 171 22.11 -15.83 3.21
N ARG A 172 21.47 -16.73 3.95
CA ARG A 172 21.94 -18.12 4.13
C ARG A 172 21.58 -19.02 2.95
N CYS A 173 20.55 -18.63 2.16
CA CYS A 173 20.23 -19.32 0.92
C CYS A 173 21.23 -18.95 -0.17
N ARG A 174 21.49 -19.90 -1.06
CA ARG A 174 22.44 -19.78 -2.16
C ARG A 174 21.79 -19.10 -3.36
N PHE A 175 22.49 -18.22 -4.06
CA PHE A 175 22.05 -17.79 -5.39
C PHE A 175 22.10 -18.96 -6.37
N GLU A 176 21.08 -19.08 -7.21
CA GLU A 176 21.02 -20.06 -8.30
C GLU A 176 22.21 -19.85 -9.26
N ASP A 177 22.38 -18.62 -9.71
CA ASP A 177 23.51 -18.15 -10.51
C ASP A 177 23.74 -16.66 -10.22
N LEU A 178 24.65 -16.38 -9.30
CA LEU A 178 24.95 -15.01 -8.87
C LEU A 178 25.51 -14.16 -10.02
N GLU A 179 26.38 -14.72 -10.86
CA GLU A 179 27.05 -13.95 -11.93
C GLU A 179 26.07 -13.58 -13.04
N ARG A 180 25.15 -14.50 -13.38
CA ARG A 180 24.04 -14.21 -14.28
C ARG A 180 23.20 -13.06 -13.75
N ASP A 181 22.77 -13.13 -12.47
CA ASP A 181 21.90 -12.13 -11.84
C ASP A 181 22.61 -10.76 -11.75
N VAL A 182 23.90 -10.76 -11.36
CA VAL A 182 24.76 -9.56 -11.37
C VAL A 182 24.81 -8.95 -12.77
N GLY A 183 25.01 -9.79 -13.80
CA GLY A 183 25.03 -9.34 -15.20
C GLY A 183 23.71 -8.70 -15.63
N TYR A 184 22.56 -9.28 -15.24
CA TYR A 184 21.23 -8.73 -15.56
C TYR A 184 21.00 -7.38 -14.92
N VAL A 185 21.26 -7.29 -13.60
CA VAL A 185 21.08 -6.03 -12.86
C VAL A 185 22.01 -4.95 -13.37
N ALA A 186 23.28 -5.26 -13.59
CA ALA A 186 24.26 -4.28 -14.09
C ALA A 186 23.88 -3.76 -15.48
N ARG A 187 23.45 -4.61 -16.41
CA ARG A 187 22.96 -4.19 -17.73
C ARG A 187 21.71 -3.32 -17.62
N ALA A 188 20.77 -3.69 -16.75
CA ALA A 188 19.56 -2.90 -16.52
C ALA A 188 19.91 -1.50 -15.96
N MET A 189 20.81 -1.42 -14.97
CA MET A 189 21.31 -0.15 -14.43
C MET A 189 22.01 0.72 -15.49
N GLN A 190 22.84 0.10 -16.36
CA GLN A 190 23.53 0.82 -17.44
C GLN A 190 22.55 1.43 -18.44
N ARG A 191 21.47 0.73 -18.77
CA ARG A 191 20.40 1.25 -19.65
C ARG A 191 19.72 2.48 -19.05
N GLU A 192 19.34 2.41 -17.77
CA GLU A 192 18.67 3.51 -17.09
C GLU A 192 19.58 4.74 -16.90
N LEU A 193 20.87 4.52 -16.79
CA LEU A 193 21.87 5.60 -16.78
C LEU A 193 22.11 6.19 -18.17
N ALA A 194 21.58 5.55 -19.24
CA ALA A 194 21.61 6.06 -20.63
C ALA A 194 23.01 6.47 -21.12
N GLY A 195 24.06 5.76 -20.71
CA GLY A 195 25.44 6.06 -21.07
C GLY A 195 26.06 7.27 -20.35
N ASP A 196 25.38 7.82 -19.34
CA ASP A 196 25.96 8.86 -18.48
C ASP A 196 27.26 8.35 -17.86
N LYS A 197 28.37 9.06 -18.08
CA LYS A 197 29.64 8.72 -17.44
C LYS A 197 29.54 8.88 -15.92
N PRO A 198 30.14 7.96 -15.15
CA PRO A 198 30.20 8.13 -13.69
C PRO A 198 30.85 9.46 -13.32
N ARG A 199 30.17 10.23 -12.47
CA ARG A 199 30.70 11.48 -11.90
C ARG A 199 31.44 11.19 -10.58
N PRO A 200 32.23 12.13 -10.05
CA PRO A 200 33.00 11.90 -8.80
C PRO A 200 32.19 11.47 -7.58
N ASN A 201 30.90 11.82 -7.54
CA ASN A 201 29.97 11.43 -6.47
C ASN A 201 29.13 10.19 -6.80
N PHE A 202 29.51 9.42 -7.84
CA PHE A 202 28.76 8.22 -8.21
C PHE A 202 28.77 7.21 -7.06
N GLN A 203 27.57 6.82 -6.62
CA GLN A 203 27.37 5.87 -5.53
C GLN A 203 26.06 5.14 -5.64
N VAL A 204 26.00 3.94 -5.08
CA VAL A 204 24.80 3.14 -4.90
C VAL A 204 24.46 3.10 -3.42
N GLN A 205 23.34 3.67 -3.03
CA GLN A 205 22.84 3.65 -1.66
C GLN A 205 21.72 2.62 -1.55
N VAL A 206 21.79 1.74 -0.54
CA VAL A 206 20.78 0.73 -0.27
C VAL A 206 20.41 0.70 1.20
N LEU A 207 19.12 0.56 1.51
CA LEU A 207 18.63 0.36 2.87
C LEU A 207 19.23 -0.93 3.45
N THR A 208 19.59 -0.91 4.72
CA THR A 208 20.31 -2.03 5.36
C THR A 208 19.46 -3.25 5.61
N SER A 209 18.13 -3.12 5.65
CA SER A 209 17.20 -4.22 5.81
C SER A 209 16.48 -4.53 4.50
N LEU A 210 16.31 -5.82 4.19
CA LEU A 210 15.43 -6.28 3.12
C LEU A 210 13.98 -6.15 3.55
N PHE A 211 13.13 -5.96 2.55
CA PHE A 211 11.68 -5.81 2.70
C PHE A 211 11.01 -7.13 2.33
N TYR A 212 10.43 -7.83 3.30
CA TYR A 212 9.81 -9.15 3.08
C TYR A 212 8.30 -9.01 2.92
N ARG A 213 7.77 -9.57 1.82
CA ARG A 213 6.33 -9.64 1.57
C ARG A 213 6.01 -10.86 0.71
N ASN A 214 4.96 -11.60 1.08
CA ASN A 214 4.59 -12.86 0.42
C ASN A 214 5.79 -13.81 0.32
N LYS A 215 6.16 -14.22 -0.91
CA LYS A 215 7.31 -15.11 -1.18
C LYS A 215 8.56 -14.34 -1.60
N GLY A 216 8.57 -13.01 -1.52
CA GLY A 216 9.66 -12.18 -1.99
C GLY A 216 10.41 -11.43 -0.89
N ALA A 217 11.68 -11.17 -1.14
CA ALA A 217 12.50 -10.19 -0.44
C ALA A 217 12.90 -9.10 -1.44
N TYR A 218 12.84 -7.84 -1.01
CA TYR A 218 13.09 -6.71 -1.90
C TYR A 218 14.24 -5.88 -1.33
N LEU A 219 15.26 -5.70 -2.14
CA LEU A 219 16.34 -4.76 -1.90
C LEU A 219 15.88 -3.41 -2.44
N VAL A 220 16.00 -2.34 -1.65
CA VAL A 220 15.53 -0.99 -2.02
C VAL A 220 16.66 0.01 -1.86
N GLY A 221 16.85 0.85 -2.88
CA GLY A 221 17.93 1.83 -2.88
C GLY A 221 17.80 2.89 -3.96
N LYS A 222 18.87 3.64 -4.15
CA LYS A 222 19.05 4.62 -5.23
C LYS A 222 20.48 4.65 -5.74
N ILE A 223 20.62 5.03 -7.01
CA ILE A 223 21.90 5.38 -7.63
C ILE A 223 21.98 6.90 -7.66
N ILE A 224 23.10 7.45 -7.23
CA ILE A 224 23.41 8.87 -7.35
C ILE A 224 24.52 9.05 -8.36
N ASN A 225 24.30 9.88 -9.39
CA ASN A 225 25.29 10.24 -10.40
C ASN A 225 25.20 11.75 -10.69
N GLY A 226 26.04 12.53 -10.08
CA GLY A 226 25.95 14.00 -10.12
C GLY A 226 24.71 14.48 -9.37
N PHE A 227 23.79 15.14 -10.08
CA PHE A 227 22.50 15.61 -9.55
C PHE A 227 21.36 14.63 -9.84
N LYS A 228 21.63 13.58 -10.62
CA LYS A 228 20.63 12.57 -10.97
C LYS A 228 20.55 11.53 -9.86
N GLU A 229 19.37 11.34 -9.33
CA GLU A 229 19.03 10.25 -8.41
C GLU A 229 18.09 9.28 -9.13
N LEU A 230 18.46 8.01 -9.19
CA LEU A 230 17.67 6.94 -9.80
C LEU A 230 17.25 5.95 -8.70
N PRO A 231 16.01 6.02 -8.22
CA PRO A 231 15.45 5.03 -7.31
C PRO A 231 15.42 3.63 -7.95
N PHE A 232 15.65 2.59 -7.16
CA PHE A 232 15.51 1.22 -7.64
C PHE A 232 15.07 0.25 -6.55
N ALA A 233 14.49 -0.88 -7.00
CA ALA A 233 14.26 -2.04 -6.16
C ALA A 233 14.57 -3.34 -6.93
N LEU A 234 15.18 -4.31 -6.23
CA LEU A 234 15.50 -5.62 -6.77
C LEU A 234 14.72 -6.69 -6.00
N PRO A 235 13.70 -7.31 -6.61
CA PRO A 235 13.01 -8.46 -6.05
C PRO A 235 13.90 -9.71 -6.07
N LEU A 236 14.03 -10.35 -4.92
CA LEU A 236 14.66 -11.65 -4.74
C LEU A 236 13.58 -12.70 -4.50
N LEU A 237 13.56 -13.75 -5.29
CA LEU A 237 12.60 -14.86 -5.19
C LEU A 237 13.32 -16.19 -5.06
N HIS A 238 12.59 -17.21 -4.62
CA HIS A 238 13.08 -18.59 -4.64
C HIS A 238 12.72 -19.27 -5.95
N ARG A 239 13.69 -19.95 -6.59
CA ARG A 239 13.42 -20.89 -7.68
C ARG A 239 12.95 -22.23 -7.10
N THR A 240 13.73 -22.72 -6.15
CA THR A 240 13.42 -23.87 -5.30
C THR A 240 13.74 -23.50 -3.85
N PRO A 241 13.20 -24.18 -2.84
CA PRO A 241 13.56 -23.92 -1.45
C PRO A 241 15.06 -23.89 -1.23
N GLY A 242 15.58 -22.81 -0.62
CA GLY A 242 17.02 -22.63 -0.37
C GLY A 242 17.84 -22.06 -1.54
N THR A 243 17.23 -21.81 -2.70
CA THR A 243 17.91 -21.25 -3.89
C THR A 243 17.21 -19.98 -4.34
N VAL A 244 17.90 -18.84 -4.32
CA VAL A 244 17.36 -17.52 -4.68
C VAL A 244 17.92 -17.01 -5.99
N TYR A 245 17.17 -16.12 -6.64
CA TYR A 245 17.56 -15.39 -7.83
C TYR A 245 16.97 -13.99 -7.82
N VAL A 246 17.56 -13.07 -8.59
CA VAL A 246 17.00 -11.75 -8.83
C VAL A 246 15.96 -11.85 -9.96
N ASP A 247 14.70 -11.58 -9.65
CA ASP A 247 13.59 -11.77 -10.60
C ASP A 247 13.39 -10.58 -11.56
N ALA A 248 13.69 -9.37 -11.10
CA ALA A 248 13.49 -8.14 -11.85
C ALA A 248 14.41 -7.03 -11.37
N ALA A 249 14.50 -5.96 -12.16
CA ALA A 249 15.02 -4.68 -11.72
C ALA A 249 13.96 -3.59 -11.98
N LEU A 250 13.52 -2.95 -10.92
CA LEU A 250 12.53 -1.89 -10.92
C LEU A 250 13.24 -0.56 -10.78
N PHE A 251 13.02 0.38 -11.69
CA PHE A 251 13.70 1.67 -11.69
C PHE A 251 12.73 2.84 -11.75
N GLY A 252 13.17 3.93 -11.12
CA GLY A 252 12.43 5.18 -11.09
C GLY A 252 11.30 5.20 -10.06
N GLU A 253 10.75 6.39 -9.86
CA GLU A 253 9.69 6.62 -8.87
C GLU A 253 8.42 5.83 -9.18
N GLU A 254 8.03 5.71 -10.46
CA GLU A 254 6.77 5.04 -10.85
C GLU A 254 6.76 3.55 -10.47
N ASP A 255 7.83 2.81 -10.77
CA ASP A 255 7.93 1.39 -10.40
C ASP A 255 7.88 1.20 -8.88
N LEU A 256 8.56 2.09 -8.13
CA LEU A 256 8.54 2.03 -6.68
C LEU A 256 7.18 2.44 -6.11
N LEU A 257 6.51 3.44 -6.68
CA LEU A 257 5.15 3.81 -6.28
C LEU A 257 4.18 2.63 -6.43
N ILE A 258 4.30 1.86 -7.52
CA ILE A 258 3.52 0.63 -7.72
C ILE A 258 3.89 -0.41 -6.66
N LEU A 259 5.18 -0.69 -6.46
CA LEU A 259 5.65 -1.67 -5.48
C LEU A 259 5.16 -1.34 -4.06
N PHE A 260 5.14 -0.06 -3.67
CA PHE A 260 4.72 0.41 -2.36
C PHE A 260 3.25 0.82 -2.28
N SER A 261 2.44 0.64 -3.35
CA SER A 261 1.02 1.02 -3.34
C SER A 261 0.10 0.03 -2.64
N PHE A 262 0.58 -1.17 -2.34
CA PHE A 262 -0.20 -2.25 -1.73
C PHE A 262 -0.09 -2.20 -0.20
N SER A 263 -0.71 -1.22 0.42
CA SER A 263 -0.53 -0.91 1.84
C SER A 263 -1.08 -1.98 2.79
N ARG A 264 -2.10 -2.76 2.37
CA ARG A 264 -2.61 -3.87 3.20
C ARG A 264 -1.67 -5.08 3.20
N ALA A 265 -1.05 -5.37 2.06
CA ALA A 265 0.01 -6.35 1.96
C ALA A 265 1.37 -5.71 2.29
N TYR A 266 1.47 -5.17 3.49
CA TYR A 266 2.63 -4.42 3.93
C TYR A 266 3.89 -5.26 4.07
N PHE A 267 5.03 -4.59 4.02
CA PHE A 267 6.33 -5.22 4.20
C PHE A 267 6.64 -5.53 5.67
N MET A 268 7.32 -6.64 5.89
CA MET A 268 8.02 -6.92 7.14
C MET A 268 9.47 -6.46 6.99
N VAL A 269 9.84 -5.43 7.75
CA VAL A 269 11.16 -4.81 7.71
C VAL A 269 11.65 -4.61 9.14
N ASP A 270 12.86 -5.02 9.44
CA ASP A 270 13.50 -4.70 10.73
C ASP A 270 14.09 -3.29 10.65
N MET A 271 13.47 -2.35 11.34
CA MET A 271 13.87 -0.94 11.38
C MET A 271 14.18 -0.53 12.81
N GLU A 272 15.35 -0.02 13.05
CA GLU A 272 15.68 0.55 14.35
C GLU A 272 15.05 1.93 14.49
N ILE A 273 15.19 2.77 13.47
CA ILE A 273 14.63 4.13 13.42
C ILE A 273 13.67 4.21 12.22
N PRO A 274 12.37 3.95 12.40
CA PRO A 274 11.39 3.96 11.29
C PRO A 274 11.30 5.28 10.55
N SER A 275 11.43 6.42 11.25
CA SER A 275 11.41 7.74 10.63
C SER A 275 12.55 7.93 9.63
N ALA A 276 13.74 7.39 9.89
CA ALA A 276 14.87 7.44 8.97
C ALA A 276 14.61 6.59 7.71
N TYR A 277 13.99 5.39 7.87
CA TYR A 277 13.54 4.57 6.72
C TYR A 277 12.50 5.31 5.88
N VAL A 278 11.50 5.92 6.53
CA VAL A 278 10.46 6.69 5.84
C VAL A 278 11.05 7.91 5.12
N GLN A 279 12.01 8.59 5.72
CA GLN A 279 12.72 9.72 5.10
C GLN A 279 13.50 9.28 3.86
N PHE A 280 14.25 8.17 3.95
CA PHE A 280 14.94 7.60 2.80
C PHE A 280 13.96 7.20 1.69
N LEU A 281 12.88 6.46 2.01
CA LEU A 281 11.84 6.07 1.04
C LEU A 281 11.16 7.28 0.42
N ARG A 282 10.96 8.36 1.18
CA ARG A 282 10.37 9.60 0.65
C ARG A 282 11.30 10.29 -0.36
N SER A 283 12.63 10.19 -0.17
CA SER A 283 13.57 10.68 -1.19
C SER A 283 13.48 9.90 -2.50
N LEU A 284 13.07 8.61 -2.44
CA LEU A 284 12.83 7.78 -3.62
C LEU A 284 11.47 8.03 -4.27
N MET A 285 10.47 8.39 -3.48
CA MET A 285 9.06 8.55 -3.87
C MET A 285 8.49 9.86 -3.30
N PRO A 286 8.93 11.05 -3.80
CA PRO A 286 8.50 12.35 -3.28
C PRO A 286 6.99 12.56 -3.34
N ARG A 287 6.31 11.97 -4.34
CA ARG A 287 4.84 12.07 -4.52
C ARG A 287 4.04 11.20 -3.56
N LYS A 288 4.68 10.29 -2.80
CA LYS A 288 3.99 9.41 -1.87
C LYS A 288 3.86 10.06 -0.50
N PRO A 289 2.63 10.21 0.06
CA PRO A 289 2.42 10.75 1.40
C PRO A 289 3.17 9.95 2.47
N ARG A 290 3.70 10.63 3.50
CA ARG A 290 4.36 9.96 4.65
C ARG A 290 3.44 8.95 5.32
N ALA A 291 2.16 9.27 5.45
CA ALA A 291 1.15 8.37 6.01
C ALA A 291 1.10 7.02 5.29
N GLU A 292 1.12 7.02 3.95
CA GLU A 292 1.09 5.80 3.14
C GLU A 292 2.40 5.00 3.25
N LEU A 293 3.56 5.66 3.42
CA LEU A 293 4.83 4.98 3.64
C LEU A 293 4.84 4.23 4.98
N TYR A 294 4.35 4.87 6.05
CA TYR A 294 4.19 4.17 7.34
C TYR A 294 3.24 2.97 7.23
N ASN A 295 2.13 3.11 6.48
CA ASN A 295 1.22 2.00 6.22
C ASN A 295 1.94 0.84 5.50
N ALA A 296 2.68 1.12 4.43
CA ALA A 296 3.42 0.12 3.67
C ALA A 296 4.48 -0.63 4.51
N LEU A 297 4.96 -0.03 5.61
CA LEU A 297 5.90 -0.63 6.56
C LEU A 297 5.21 -1.35 7.74
N GLY A 298 3.88 -1.46 7.71
CA GLY A 298 3.10 -2.11 8.76
C GLY A 298 2.90 -1.26 10.02
N LEU A 299 3.10 0.05 9.93
CA LEU A 299 2.91 1.02 11.00
C LEU A 299 1.62 1.84 10.78
N ALA A 300 0.52 1.13 10.51
CA ALA A 300 -0.75 1.71 10.07
C ALA A 300 -1.34 2.73 11.06
N LYS A 301 -1.12 2.58 12.37
CA LYS A 301 -1.62 3.56 13.35
C LYS A 301 -0.89 4.90 13.25
N GLN A 302 0.41 4.88 12.97
CA GLN A 302 1.19 6.09 12.69
C GLN A 302 0.73 6.73 11.38
N GLY A 303 0.55 5.93 10.32
CA GLY A 303 0.01 6.42 9.06
C GLY A 303 -1.36 7.09 9.23
N LYS A 304 -2.25 6.47 10.01
CA LYS A 304 -3.57 7.02 10.35
C LYS A 304 -3.47 8.35 11.12
N ASN A 305 -2.55 8.45 12.09
CA ASN A 305 -2.31 9.68 12.84
C ASN A 305 -1.80 10.82 11.94
N LEU A 306 -0.86 10.52 11.04
CA LEU A 306 -0.35 11.49 10.06
C LEU A 306 -1.45 11.92 9.06
N PHE A 307 -2.22 10.97 8.54
CA PHE A 307 -3.37 11.28 7.69
C PHE A 307 -4.32 12.28 8.36
N TYR A 308 -4.66 12.05 9.63
CA TYR A 308 -5.56 12.94 10.36
C TYR A 308 -4.96 14.34 10.56
N ARG A 309 -3.65 14.44 10.83
CA ARG A 309 -2.92 15.72 10.88
C ARG A 309 -2.97 16.46 9.53
N ASP A 310 -2.76 15.74 8.43
CA ASP A 310 -2.82 16.30 7.07
C ASP A 310 -4.25 16.79 6.75
N LEU A 311 -5.28 16.04 7.16
CA LEU A 311 -6.68 16.42 7.00
C LEU A 311 -7.02 17.70 7.79
N LEU A 312 -6.61 17.79 9.06
CA LEU A 312 -6.83 18.98 9.88
C LEU A 312 -6.07 20.19 9.32
N TRP A 313 -4.86 19.98 8.81
CA TRP A 313 -4.09 21.03 8.15
C TRP A 313 -4.83 21.53 6.89
N HIS A 314 -5.32 20.60 6.07
CA HIS A 314 -6.09 20.93 4.87
C HIS A 314 -7.33 21.75 5.22
N LEU A 315 -8.13 21.32 6.19
CA LEU A 315 -9.32 22.05 6.64
C LEU A 315 -9.01 23.47 7.14
N ARG A 316 -7.85 23.69 7.77
CA ARG A 316 -7.45 25.05 8.21
C ARG A 316 -7.05 25.96 7.08
N HIS A 317 -6.47 25.42 6.00
CA HIS A 317 -5.87 26.19 4.90
C HIS A 317 -6.69 26.18 3.62
N SER A 318 -7.89 25.58 3.65
CA SER A 318 -8.82 25.55 2.52
C SER A 318 -10.21 26.05 2.94
N SER A 319 -11.00 26.45 1.95
CA SER A 319 -12.43 26.73 2.10
C SER A 319 -13.29 25.51 1.81
N ASP A 320 -12.68 24.33 1.64
CA ASP A 320 -13.39 23.09 1.33
C ASP A 320 -14.44 22.75 2.39
N ARG A 321 -15.57 22.25 1.89
CA ARG A 321 -16.64 21.70 2.72
C ARG A 321 -16.92 20.27 2.30
N PHE A 322 -17.21 19.41 3.26
CA PHE A 322 -17.69 18.06 3.03
C PHE A 322 -19.02 18.12 2.26
N ARG A 323 -19.09 17.37 1.18
CA ARG A 323 -20.25 17.26 0.30
C ARG A 323 -20.52 15.82 -0.07
N ILE A 324 -21.72 15.52 -0.56
CA ILE A 324 -22.01 14.23 -1.18
C ILE A 324 -21.01 14.00 -2.34
N ALA A 325 -20.31 12.86 -2.34
CA ALA A 325 -19.35 12.57 -3.39
C ALA A 325 -20.05 12.46 -4.75
N PRO A 326 -19.43 12.98 -5.84
CA PRO A 326 -19.97 12.81 -7.19
C PRO A 326 -20.03 11.34 -7.59
N GLY A 327 -21.06 10.97 -8.38
CA GLY A 327 -21.21 9.63 -8.93
C GLY A 327 -22.52 8.96 -8.56
N ILE A 328 -22.60 7.64 -8.79
CA ILE A 328 -23.80 6.85 -8.50
C ILE A 328 -23.88 6.60 -6.99
N LYS A 329 -25.02 6.98 -6.38
CA LYS A 329 -25.25 6.72 -4.96
C LYS A 329 -25.34 5.22 -4.70
N GLY A 330 -24.47 4.72 -3.78
CA GLY A 330 -24.52 3.32 -3.34
C GLY A 330 -25.76 3.02 -2.48
N MET A 331 -26.23 1.77 -2.51
CA MET A 331 -27.35 1.32 -1.69
C MET A 331 -26.96 1.04 -0.23
N VAL A 332 -25.71 0.68 0.00
CA VAL A 332 -25.17 0.23 1.30
C VAL A 332 -24.37 1.33 2.00
N MET A 333 -23.55 2.05 1.23
CA MET A 333 -22.69 3.10 1.76
C MET A 333 -23.14 4.48 1.30
N LEU A 334 -23.08 5.46 2.22
CA LEU A 334 -23.13 6.87 1.88
C LEU A 334 -21.68 7.36 1.76
N VAL A 335 -21.38 8.01 0.63
CA VAL A 335 -20.03 8.46 0.30
C VAL A 335 -20.01 9.98 0.20
N PHE A 336 -19.07 10.61 0.89
CA PHE A 336 -18.86 12.05 0.84
C PHE A 336 -17.37 12.38 0.72
N ASP A 337 -17.06 13.58 0.25
CA ASP A 337 -15.69 14.01 0.02
C ASP A 337 -15.46 15.50 0.33
N LEU A 338 -14.18 15.87 0.34
CA LEU A 338 -13.72 17.25 0.23
C LEU A 338 -13.21 17.44 -1.21
N PRO A 339 -13.67 18.47 -1.97
CA PRO A 339 -13.33 18.64 -3.39
C PRO A 339 -11.83 18.56 -3.70
N SER A 340 -11.00 19.26 -2.96
CA SER A 340 -9.56 19.35 -3.20
C SER A 340 -8.71 18.40 -2.34
N PHE A 341 -9.32 17.53 -1.53
CA PHE A 341 -8.62 16.51 -0.75
C PHE A 341 -8.78 15.14 -1.39
N PRO A 342 -7.70 14.37 -1.63
CA PRO A 342 -7.74 13.19 -2.51
C PRO A 342 -8.25 11.92 -1.81
N TYR A 343 -9.24 12.05 -0.91
CA TYR A 343 -9.85 10.93 -0.19
C TYR A 343 -11.36 11.04 -0.20
N VAL A 344 -12.01 9.90 -0.07
CA VAL A 344 -13.46 9.74 0.12
C VAL A 344 -13.73 9.13 1.48
N PHE A 345 -14.86 9.54 2.07
CA PHE A 345 -15.35 9.08 3.35
C PHE A 345 -16.61 8.25 3.11
N LYS A 346 -16.64 7.04 3.65
CA LYS A 346 -17.76 6.11 3.50
C LYS A 346 -18.34 5.80 4.88
N ILE A 347 -19.64 5.95 5.03
CA ILE A 347 -20.38 5.53 6.23
C ILE A 347 -21.43 4.51 5.84
N ILE A 348 -21.67 3.51 6.69
CA ILE A 348 -22.68 2.49 6.44
C ILE A 348 -24.06 3.08 6.73
N ARG A 349 -25.01 2.94 5.80
CA ARG A 349 -26.42 3.31 6.00
C ARG A 349 -27.04 2.44 7.09
N ASP A 350 -27.99 2.97 7.85
CA ASP A 350 -28.68 2.22 8.90
C ASP A 350 -29.64 1.18 8.34
N ARG A 351 -30.22 1.46 7.16
CA ARG A 351 -31.13 0.57 6.44
C ARG A 351 -30.79 0.52 4.95
N PHE A 352 -30.91 -0.64 4.37
CA PHE A 352 -30.68 -0.85 2.94
C PHE A 352 -32.02 -1.05 2.22
N ALA A 353 -32.10 -0.48 1.00
CA ALA A 353 -33.28 -0.67 0.17
C ALA A 353 -33.26 -2.06 -0.51
N PRO A 354 -34.44 -2.68 -0.76
CA PRO A 354 -34.52 -3.86 -1.59
C PRO A 354 -33.86 -3.64 -2.97
N PRO A 355 -33.19 -4.63 -3.56
CA PRO A 355 -33.18 -6.07 -3.20
C PRO A 355 -32.05 -6.48 -2.22
N LYS A 356 -31.34 -5.54 -1.56
CA LYS A 356 -30.26 -5.90 -0.66
C LYS A 356 -30.77 -6.54 0.64
N GLU A 357 -30.38 -7.79 0.88
CA GLU A 357 -30.71 -8.57 2.10
C GLU A 357 -29.64 -8.50 3.19
N THR A 358 -28.51 -7.80 2.90
CA THR A 358 -27.38 -7.67 3.84
C THR A 358 -27.72 -6.72 5.01
N THR A 359 -26.95 -6.82 6.08
CA THR A 359 -27.08 -5.97 7.28
C THR A 359 -25.81 -5.16 7.52
N PRO A 360 -25.88 -4.02 8.27
CA PRO A 360 -24.68 -3.26 8.63
C PRO A 360 -23.59 -4.07 9.33
N ALA A 361 -23.98 -5.07 10.13
CA ALA A 361 -23.04 -5.98 10.79
C ALA A 361 -22.30 -6.89 9.78
N GLN A 362 -23.02 -7.41 8.79
CA GLN A 362 -22.42 -8.21 7.72
C GLN A 362 -21.47 -7.38 6.85
N VAL A 363 -21.82 -6.13 6.53
CA VAL A 363 -20.94 -5.22 5.80
C VAL A 363 -19.63 -4.99 6.59
N ARG A 364 -19.70 -4.71 7.89
CA ARG A 364 -18.50 -4.59 8.74
C ARG A 364 -17.65 -5.87 8.73
N ALA A 365 -18.30 -7.05 8.77
CA ALA A 365 -17.61 -8.33 8.69
C ALA A 365 -16.85 -8.50 7.36
N LYS A 366 -17.40 -8.02 6.22
CA LYS A 366 -16.74 -8.04 4.92
C LYS A 366 -15.51 -7.09 4.91
N TYR A 367 -15.60 -5.89 5.45
CA TYR A 367 -14.44 -5.00 5.61
C TYR A 367 -13.34 -5.64 6.49
N HIS A 368 -13.73 -6.34 7.55
CA HIS A 368 -12.80 -7.07 8.40
C HIS A 368 -12.14 -8.25 7.64
N LEU A 369 -12.91 -8.99 6.84
CA LEU A 369 -12.40 -10.06 5.98
C LEU A 369 -11.30 -9.53 5.05
N VAL A 370 -11.55 -8.42 4.35
CA VAL A 370 -10.56 -7.77 3.46
C VAL A 370 -9.28 -7.47 4.22
N LYS A 371 -9.40 -6.86 5.39
CA LYS A 371 -8.25 -6.46 6.21
C LYS A 371 -7.34 -7.64 6.56
N HIS A 372 -7.90 -8.82 6.77
CA HIS A 372 -7.15 -10.01 7.19
C HIS A 372 -6.69 -10.93 6.05
N HIS A 373 -7.29 -10.83 4.86
CA HIS A 373 -7.08 -11.78 3.77
C HIS A 373 -6.44 -11.18 2.52
N ASP A 374 -6.54 -9.86 2.31
CA ASP A 374 -5.89 -9.23 1.16
C ASP A 374 -4.37 -9.20 1.31
N ARG A 375 -3.71 -10.26 0.83
CA ARG A 375 -2.26 -10.36 0.78
C ARG A 375 -1.66 -9.85 -0.54
N VAL A 376 -2.51 -9.51 -1.50
CA VAL A 376 -2.10 -9.09 -2.85
C VAL A 376 -2.22 -7.57 -3.05
N GLY A 377 -3.04 -6.87 -2.25
CA GLY A 377 -3.21 -5.43 -2.33
C GLY A 377 -4.02 -4.97 -3.54
N ARG A 378 -4.97 -5.80 -4.01
CA ARG A 378 -5.91 -5.45 -5.09
C ARG A 378 -7.25 -4.96 -4.60
N MET A 379 -7.41 -4.82 -3.30
CA MET A 379 -8.55 -4.16 -2.69
C MET A 379 -8.14 -2.77 -2.20
N ALA A 380 -9.05 -1.81 -2.29
CA ALA A 380 -8.76 -0.44 -1.88
C ALA A 380 -8.32 -0.40 -0.41
N ASP A 381 -7.25 0.35 -0.13
CA ASP A 381 -6.78 0.53 1.24
C ASP A 381 -7.72 1.44 2.01
N THR A 382 -8.31 0.89 3.05
CA THR A 382 -9.34 1.54 3.86
C THR A 382 -8.82 1.82 5.25
N MET A 383 -8.79 3.09 5.63
CA MET A 383 -8.55 3.50 7.03
C MET A 383 -9.89 3.59 7.75
N GLU A 384 -9.99 2.92 8.88
CA GLU A 384 -11.17 2.90 9.72
C GLU A 384 -11.03 3.91 10.86
N PHE A 385 -11.97 4.83 11.00
CA PHE A 385 -12.01 5.84 12.05
C PHE A 385 -13.30 5.77 12.84
N SER A 386 -13.21 6.06 14.13
CA SER A 386 -14.36 6.21 15.02
C SER A 386 -14.33 7.59 15.66
N LEU A 387 -15.50 8.18 15.87
CA LEU A 387 -15.70 9.47 16.53
C LEU A 387 -14.88 10.61 15.89
N LEU A 388 -14.97 10.72 14.55
CA LEU A 388 -14.40 11.85 13.83
C LEU A 388 -15.23 13.10 14.06
N ALA A 389 -14.62 14.14 14.61
CA ALA A 389 -15.30 15.41 14.85
C ALA A 389 -14.71 16.53 13.99
N PHE A 390 -15.60 17.34 13.44
CA PHE A 390 -15.27 18.47 12.59
C PHE A 390 -16.23 19.63 12.83
N PRO A 391 -15.82 20.90 12.62
CA PRO A 391 -16.73 22.03 12.71
C PRO A 391 -17.94 21.89 11.77
N ARG A 392 -19.15 22.17 12.26
CA ARG A 392 -20.41 22.08 11.47
C ARG A 392 -20.35 22.87 10.18
N GLU A 393 -19.71 24.03 10.20
CA GLU A 393 -19.54 24.90 9.03
C GLU A 393 -18.77 24.24 7.88
N ARG A 394 -18.03 23.18 8.16
CA ARG A 394 -17.30 22.39 7.16
C ARG A 394 -18.16 21.37 6.43
N PHE A 395 -19.45 21.30 6.71
CA PHE A 395 -20.40 20.42 6.02
C PHE A 395 -21.40 21.24 5.22
N THR A 396 -21.77 20.74 4.04
CA THR A 396 -22.91 21.28 3.32
C THR A 396 -24.22 20.81 3.98
N ASP A 397 -25.29 21.62 3.85
CA ASP A 397 -26.57 21.27 4.46
C ASP A 397 -27.20 20.05 3.80
N GLU A 398 -26.96 19.87 2.48
CA GLU A 398 -27.40 18.69 1.72
C GLU A 398 -26.75 17.40 2.25
N LEU A 399 -25.47 17.45 2.62
CA LEU A 399 -24.79 16.27 3.17
C LEU A 399 -25.34 15.92 4.55
N ILE A 400 -25.56 16.90 5.42
CA ILE A 400 -26.14 16.66 6.75
C ILE A 400 -27.52 16.03 6.60
N ALA A 401 -28.39 16.59 5.75
CA ALA A 401 -29.73 16.05 5.50
C ALA A 401 -29.69 14.61 4.94
N GLU A 402 -28.76 14.31 4.04
CA GLU A 402 -28.57 12.96 3.49
C GLU A 402 -28.12 11.97 4.59
N ILE A 403 -27.23 12.39 5.52
CA ILE A 403 -26.78 11.54 6.64
C ILE A 403 -27.94 11.33 7.62
N GLU A 404 -28.67 12.39 8.01
CA GLU A 404 -29.83 12.32 8.90
C GLU A 404 -30.91 11.37 8.35
N GLN A 405 -31.13 11.40 7.04
CA GLN A 405 -32.13 10.54 6.40
C GLN A 405 -31.72 9.06 6.33
N HIS A 406 -30.43 8.77 6.03
CA HIS A 406 -29.99 7.42 5.64
C HIS A 406 -29.07 6.74 6.65
N ALA A 407 -28.38 7.49 7.50
CA ALA A 407 -27.42 6.99 8.48
C ALA A 407 -27.43 7.79 9.78
N PRO A 408 -28.62 8.07 10.38
CA PRO A 408 -28.73 8.89 11.61
C PRO A 408 -27.90 8.34 12.77
N SER A 409 -27.69 7.04 12.86
CA SER A 409 -26.84 6.43 13.91
C SER A 409 -25.37 6.80 13.78
N GLN A 410 -24.94 7.33 12.64
CA GLN A 410 -23.57 7.72 12.38
C GLN A 410 -23.32 9.21 12.64
N LEU A 411 -24.34 9.99 12.97
CA LEU A 411 -24.28 11.43 13.11
C LEU A 411 -24.64 11.88 14.52
N GLU A 412 -23.77 12.66 15.13
CA GLU A 412 -24.09 13.43 16.33
C GLU A 412 -23.68 14.89 16.07
N ILE A 413 -24.57 15.83 16.37
CA ILE A 413 -24.29 17.26 16.29
C ILE A 413 -24.40 17.83 17.69
N SER A 414 -23.30 18.36 18.21
CA SER A 414 -23.26 18.84 19.60
C SER A 414 -22.26 19.98 19.78
N ASP A 415 -22.50 20.78 20.82
CA ASP A 415 -21.54 21.71 21.39
C ASP A 415 -20.93 21.05 22.63
N ARG A 416 -19.93 20.17 22.39
CA ARG A 416 -19.32 19.39 23.48
C ARG A 416 -18.45 20.21 24.43
N ASP A 417 -17.84 21.24 23.92
CA ASP A 417 -16.88 22.03 24.70
C ASP A 417 -17.55 23.27 25.34
N GLY A 418 -18.85 23.52 25.05
CA GLY A 418 -19.63 24.62 25.63
C GLY A 418 -19.11 26.02 25.22
N ASP A 419 -18.36 26.08 24.12
CA ASP A 419 -17.80 27.32 23.57
C ASP A 419 -18.71 28.00 22.53
N GLY A 420 -19.89 27.43 22.29
CA GLY A 420 -20.88 27.89 21.30
C GLY A 420 -20.56 27.46 19.87
N GLN A 421 -19.52 26.64 19.66
CA GLN A 421 -19.20 26.09 18.34
C GLN A 421 -19.83 24.71 18.18
N THR A 422 -20.67 24.57 17.17
CA THR A 422 -21.32 23.29 16.86
C THR A 422 -20.37 22.38 16.09
N GLU A 423 -20.18 21.16 16.57
CA GLU A 423 -19.40 20.12 15.91
C GLU A 423 -20.30 19.03 15.33
N VAL A 424 -19.87 18.46 14.22
CA VAL A 424 -20.40 17.24 13.62
C VAL A 424 -19.46 16.10 13.97
N ILE A 425 -20.00 15.06 14.61
CA ILE A 425 -19.26 13.86 14.97
C ILE A 425 -19.79 12.69 14.15
N ILE A 426 -18.90 12.10 13.37
CA ILE A 426 -19.18 10.88 12.62
C ILE A 426 -18.76 9.69 13.49
N ALA A 427 -19.71 8.84 13.87
CA ALA A 427 -19.50 7.73 14.79
C ALA A 427 -18.49 6.72 14.23
N HIS A 428 -18.60 6.38 12.94
CA HIS A 428 -17.69 5.43 12.29
C HIS A 428 -17.60 5.72 10.78
N ALA A 429 -16.39 5.83 10.27
CA ALA A 429 -16.14 6.06 8.84
C ALA A 429 -15.00 5.19 8.32
N TYR A 430 -15.13 4.74 7.09
CA TYR A 430 -14.08 4.17 6.26
C TYR A 430 -13.57 5.25 5.32
N ILE A 431 -12.26 5.46 5.29
CA ILE A 431 -11.63 6.48 4.47
C ILE A 431 -10.71 5.81 3.46
N GLU A 432 -10.92 6.11 2.20
CA GLU A 432 -10.17 5.53 1.07
C GLU A 432 -9.64 6.63 0.16
N ARG A 433 -8.56 6.33 -0.53
CA ARG A 433 -8.07 7.23 -1.56
C ARG A 433 -9.08 7.32 -2.70
N ARG A 434 -9.33 8.56 -3.19
CA ARG A 434 -10.20 8.78 -4.34
C ARG A 434 -9.59 8.13 -5.58
N MET A 435 -10.39 7.37 -6.31
CA MET A 435 -10.07 6.69 -7.56
C MET A 435 -11.09 7.07 -8.62
N ILE A 436 -10.74 6.89 -9.87
CA ILE A 436 -11.70 7.05 -10.97
C ILE A 436 -12.42 5.71 -11.12
N PRO A 437 -13.76 5.64 -10.98
CA PRO A 437 -14.51 4.42 -11.26
C PRO A 437 -14.20 3.88 -12.66
N LEU A 438 -13.94 2.58 -12.76
CA LEU A 438 -13.46 1.99 -14.02
C LEU A 438 -14.46 2.15 -15.18
N ASN A 439 -15.75 2.10 -14.89
CA ASN A 439 -16.79 2.37 -15.91
C ASN A 439 -16.67 3.80 -16.49
N LEU A 440 -16.38 4.81 -15.66
CA LEU A 440 -16.17 6.19 -16.13
C LEU A 440 -14.86 6.33 -16.89
N TYR A 441 -13.79 5.69 -16.40
CA TYR A 441 -12.50 5.67 -17.09
C TYR A 441 -12.58 5.05 -18.50
N LEU A 442 -13.35 3.97 -18.65
CA LEU A 442 -13.60 3.35 -19.95
C LEU A 442 -14.48 4.25 -20.83
N GLN A 443 -15.47 4.95 -20.25
CA GLN A 443 -16.33 5.86 -20.99
C GLN A 443 -15.53 7.00 -21.63
N GLU A 444 -14.57 7.60 -20.92
CA GLU A 444 -13.67 8.61 -21.49
C GLU A 444 -12.93 8.09 -22.75
N ALA A 445 -12.51 6.81 -22.74
CA ALA A 445 -11.87 6.19 -23.89
C ALA A 445 -12.86 5.88 -25.04
N PHE A 446 -14.13 5.64 -24.72
CA PHE A 446 -15.17 5.47 -25.75
C PHE A 446 -15.49 6.81 -26.43
N ASP A 447 -15.61 7.88 -25.64
CA ASP A 447 -15.92 9.23 -26.11
C ASP A 447 -14.81 9.84 -26.99
N ALA A 448 -13.55 9.46 -26.73
CA ALA A 448 -12.41 9.83 -27.58
C ALA A 448 -12.42 9.17 -28.97
N GLY A 449 -13.19 8.09 -29.14
CA GLY A 449 -13.37 7.40 -30.41
C GLY A 449 -12.29 6.37 -30.75
N GLU A 450 -12.55 5.58 -31.80
CA GLU A 450 -11.68 4.46 -32.21
C GLU A 450 -10.37 4.91 -32.88
N GLN A 451 -10.32 6.13 -33.38
CA GLN A 451 -9.15 6.69 -34.07
C GLN A 451 -8.07 7.17 -33.09
N ASP A 452 -8.41 7.40 -31.81
CA ASP A 452 -7.45 7.84 -30.80
C ASP A 452 -6.63 6.64 -30.28
N LEU A 453 -5.40 6.52 -30.77
CA LEU A 453 -4.48 5.45 -30.40
C LEU A 453 -4.12 5.47 -28.91
N ALA A 454 -4.02 6.66 -28.29
CA ALA A 454 -3.70 6.78 -26.89
C ALA A 454 -4.88 6.34 -26.00
N ALA A 455 -6.11 6.68 -26.40
CA ALA A 455 -7.32 6.22 -25.71
C ALA A 455 -7.49 4.70 -25.86
N ASN A 456 -7.20 4.12 -27.03
CA ASN A 456 -7.21 2.68 -27.23
C ASN A 456 -6.20 1.95 -26.35
N ALA A 457 -4.96 2.46 -26.28
CA ALA A 457 -3.93 1.89 -25.41
C ALA A 457 -4.31 1.96 -23.92
N ARG A 458 -4.92 3.07 -23.47
CA ARG A 458 -5.44 3.21 -22.11
C ARG A 458 -6.57 2.22 -21.82
N LEU A 459 -7.49 2.05 -22.75
CA LEU A 459 -8.60 1.08 -22.65
C LEU A 459 -8.04 -0.35 -22.54
N GLU A 460 -7.16 -0.75 -23.45
CA GLU A 460 -6.55 -2.09 -23.41
C GLU A 460 -5.81 -2.34 -22.10
N HIS A 461 -5.00 -1.37 -21.65
CA HIS A 461 -4.31 -1.45 -20.36
C HIS A 461 -5.29 -1.60 -19.18
N ALA A 462 -6.37 -0.83 -19.17
CA ALA A 462 -7.38 -0.91 -18.10
C ALA A 462 -8.09 -2.27 -18.06
N VAL A 463 -8.39 -2.85 -19.23
CA VAL A 463 -8.99 -4.20 -19.33
C VAL A 463 -8.02 -5.28 -18.87
N ILE A 464 -6.72 -5.17 -19.25
CA ILE A 464 -5.68 -6.08 -18.77
C ILE A 464 -5.56 -6.00 -17.24
N GLU A 465 -5.49 -4.80 -16.69
CA GLU A 465 -5.37 -4.59 -15.24
C GLU A 465 -6.60 -5.04 -14.46
N TYR A 466 -7.80 -4.91 -15.04
CA TYR A 466 -9.04 -5.43 -14.46
C TYR A 466 -9.00 -6.96 -14.33
N GLY A 467 -8.69 -7.67 -15.40
CA GLY A 467 -8.59 -9.14 -15.32
C GLY A 467 -7.46 -9.60 -14.41
N ASN A 468 -6.32 -8.89 -14.39
CA ASN A 468 -5.24 -9.14 -13.45
C ASN A 468 -5.69 -8.92 -12.00
N ALA A 469 -6.48 -7.87 -11.73
CA ALA A 469 -7.03 -7.63 -10.39
C ALA A 469 -7.89 -8.80 -9.91
N ILE A 470 -8.75 -9.34 -10.77
CA ILE A 470 -9.56 -10.51 -10.45
C ILE A 470 -8.66 -11.73 -10.18
N LYS A 471 -7.68 -12.02 -11.04
CA LYS A 471 -6.74 -13.15 -10.85
C LYS A 471 -5.93 -13.02 -9.56
N ASP A 472 -5.54 -11.81 -9.19
CA ASP A 472 -4.85 -11.54 -7.93
C ASP A 472 -5.77 -11.76 -6.70
N LEU A 473 -7.05 -11.34 -6.78
CA LEU A 473 -8.04 -11.62 -5.74
C LEU A 473 -8.27 -13.13 -5.57
N VAL A 474 -8.38 -13.87 -6.68
CA VAL A 474 -8.44 -15.33 -6.67
C VAL A 474 -7.24 -15.93 -5.95
N ALA A 475 -6.02 -15.44 -6.24
CA ALA A 475 -4.82 -15.89 -5.54
C ALA A 475 -4.86 -15.63 -4.03
N ALA A 476 -5.63 -14.63 -3.56
CA ALA A 476 -5.86 -14.34 -2.16
C ALA A 476 -7.05 -15.08 -1.53
N ASN A 477 -7.68 -16.04 -2.23
CA ASN A 477 -8.89 -16.73 -1.83
C ASN A 477 -10.12 -15.80 -1.72
N ILE A 478 -10.20 -14.78 -2.56
CA ILE A 478 -11.31 -13.81 -2.57
C ILE A 478 -12.03 -13.90 -3.92
N PHE A 479 -13.35 -14.07 -3.87
CA PHE A 479 -14.26 -13.92 -4.99
C PHE A 479 -14.98 -12.57 -4.87
N PRO A 480 -14.93 -11.67 -5.86
CA PRO A 480 -15.53 -10.33 -5.77
C PRO A 480 -17.05 -10.30 -5.59
N GLY A 481 -17.77 -11.36 -6.01
CA GLY A 481 -19.23 -11.39 -6.07
C GLY A 481 -19.75 -10.60 -7.26
N ASP A 482 -19.88 -9.29 -7.12
CA ASP A 482 -20.26 -8.39 -8.21
C ASP A 482 -19.01 -7.87 -8.96
N MET A 483 -18.78 -8.38 -10.17
CA MET A 483 -17.66 -8.02 -11.03
C MET A 483 -17.94 -6.86 -12.01
N LEU A 484 -19.01 -6.09 -11.82
CA LEU A 484 -19.29 -4.93 -12.67
C LEU A 484 -18.17 -3.89 -12.62
N TRP A 485 -17.92 -3.25 -13.76
CA TRP A 485 -16.87 -2.22 -13.92
C TRP A 485 -16.96 -1.10 -12.88
N LYS A 486 -18.17 -0.73 -12.45
CA LYS A 486 -18.42 0.32 -11.46
C LYS A 486 -17.86 0.01 -10.06
N ASN A 487 -17.56 -1.27 -9.75
CA ASN A 487 -17.08 -1.73 -8.45
C ASN A 487 -15.55 -1.75 -8.36
N PHE A 488 -14.91 -1.39 -9.47
CA PHE A 488 -13.45 -1.24 -9.57
C PHE A 488 -13.08 0.21 -9.82
N GLY A 489 -11.90 0.59 -9.33
CA GLY A 489 -11.35 1.92 -9.51
C GLY A 489 -9.96 1.90 -10.14
N VAL A 490 -9.69 2.89 -10.97
CA VAL A 490 -8.37 3.11 -11.56
C VAL A 490 -7.60 4.07 -10.66
N THR A 491 -6.45 3.64 -10.17
CA THR A 491 -5.55 4.46 -9.38
C THR A 491 -4.78 5.43 -10.28
N ARG A 492 -4.16 6.46 -9.69
CA ARG A 492 -3.30 7.42 -10.42
C ARG A 492 -2.12 6.77 -11.17
N HIS A 493 -1.78 5.51 -10.86
CA HIS A 493 -0.71 4.74 -11.51
C HIS A 493 -1.26 3.73 -12.54
N GLY A 494 -2.52 3.86 -12.94
CA GLY A 494 -3.16 2.97 -13.91
C GLY A 494 -3.48 1.57 -13.40
N LYS A 495 -3.27 1.29 -12.09
CA LYS A 495 -3.66 0.02 -11.48
C LYS A 495 -5.15 -0.02 -11.22
N VAL A 496 -5.78 -1.16 -11.50
CA VAL A 496 -7.18 -1.41 -11.17
C VAL A 496 -7.27 -2.12 -9.83
N VAL A 497 -8.10 -1.59 -8.93
CA VAL A 497 -8.37 -2.14 -7.61
C VAL A 497 -9.87 -2.26 -7.38
N PHE A 498 -10.27 -3.22 -6.58
CA PHE A 498 -11.65 -3.46 -6.19
C PHE A 498 -11.98 -2.67 -4.91
N TYR A 499 -13.15 -2.02 -4.83
CA TYR A 499 -13.52 -1.18 -3.69
C TYR A 499 -14.95 -1.39 -3.16
N ASP A 500 -15.73 -2.31 -3.75
CA ASP A 500 -17.09 -2.64 -3.31
C ASP A 500 -17.13 -4.00 -2.62
N TYR A 501 -17.13 -4.01 -1.28
CA TYR A 501 -16.89 -5.21 -0.49
C TYR A 501 -18.16 -5.92 0.00
N ASP A 502 -19.34 -5.40 -0.31
CA ASP A 502 -20.58 -5.92 0.29
C ASP A 502 -20.97 -7.33 -0.22
N GLU A 503 -20.45 -7.77 -1.37
CA GLU A 503 -20.74 -9.08 -1.95
C GLU A 503 -19.55 -10.05 -2.00
N ILE A 504 -18.39 -9.67 -1.44
CA ILE A 504 -17.22 -10.56 -1.46
C ILE A 504 -17.48 -11.86 -0.70
N GLU A 505 -16.92 -12.96 -1.21
CA GLU A 505 -16.97 -14.28 -0.59
C GLU A 505 -15.58 -14.93 -0.63
N TYR A 506 -15.37 -15.99 0.15
CA TYR A 506 -14.22 -16.84 -0.08
C TYR A 506 -14.38 -17.63 -1.37
N LEU A 507 -13.33 -17.66 -2.20
CA LEU A 507 -13.34 -18.47 -3.40
C LEU A 507 -13.64 -19.94 -3.09
N THR A 508 -13.12 -20.44 -1.97
CA THR A 508 -13.33 -21.81 -1.50
C THR A 508 -14.76 -22.12 -1.12
N ASP A 509 -15.58 -21.11 -0.82
CA ASP A 509 -16.99 -21.27 -0.46
C ASP A 509 -17.91 -21.22 -1.68
N CYS A 510 -17.42 -20.75 -2.84
CA CYS A 510 -18.15 -20.70 -4.08
C CYS A 510 -18.15 -22.06 -4.79
N ASN A 511 -19.21 -22.35 -5.55
CA ASN A 511 -19.36 -23.53 -6.37
C ASN A 511 -19.43 -23.14 -7.85
N PHE A 512 -18.32 -23.32 -8.58
CA PHE A 512 -18.21 -22.91 -9.98
C PHE A 512 -18.76 -24.01 -10.91
N ARG A 513 -19.79 -23.67 -11.68
CA ARG A 513 -20.54 -24.59 -12.53
C ARG A 513 -20.65 -24.05 -13.95
N ARG A 514 -20.82 -24.96 -14.92
CA ARG A 514 -21.27 -24.61 -16.26
C ARG A 514 -22.78 -24.41 -16.27
N VAL A 515 -23.23 -23.49 -17.10
CA VAL A 515 -24.68 -23.39 -17.42
C VAL A 515 -25.09 -24.69 -18.12
N PRO A 516 -26.06 -25.45 -17.57
CA PRO A 516 -26.54 -26.66 -18.22
C PRO A 516 -27.17 -26.31 -19.56
N PRO A 517 -27.05 -27.17 -20.60
CA PRO A 517 -27.73 -26.96 -21.87
C PRO A 517 -29.24 -26.94 -21.65
N PRO A 518 -29.99 -26.12 -22.42
CA PRO A 518 -31.46 -26.09 -22.35
C PRO A 518 -32.03 -27.48 -22.65
N ARG A 519 -33.09 -27.84 -21.95
CA ARG A 519 -33.73 -29.14 -22.08
C ARG A 519 -34.76 -29.18 -23.19
N THR A 520 -35.34 -28.01 -23.50
CA THR A 520 -36.39 -27.82 -24.52
C THR A 520 -36.10 -26.52 -25.29
N GLU A 521 -36.70 -26.38 -26.48
CA GLU A 521 -36.66 -25.13 -27.25
C GLU A 521 -37.33 -23.96 -26.51
N GLU A 522 -38.31 -24.26 -25.64
CA GLU A 522 -38.97 -23.29 -24.78
C GLU A 522 -37.99 -22.74 -23.73
N ASP A 523 -37.13 -23.58 -23.14
CA ASP A 523 -36.07 -23.16 -22.19
C ASP A 523 -35.08 -22.22 -22.88
N GLU A 524 -34.73 -22.45 -24.14
CA GLU A 524 -33.81 -21.64 -24.92
C GLU A 524 -34.39 -20.26 -25.27
N LEU A 525 -35.69 -20.18 -25.49
CA LEU A 525 -36.40 -18.95 -25.88
C LEU A 525 -36.96 -18.16 -24.69
N SER A 526 -37.14 -18.77 -23.53
CA SER A 526 -37.87 -18.21 -22.39
C SER A 526 -36.91 -17.30 -21.66
N GLY A 527 -36.07 -16.65 -21.74
CA GLY A 527 -35.28 -15.73 -20.94
C GLY A 527 -35.31 -16.01 -19.41
N GLU A 528 -35.95 -17.10 -18.97
CA GLU A 528 -35.99 -17.57 -17.59
C GLU A 528 -34.88 -18.59 -17.32
N VAL A 529 -34.42 -18.64 -16.08
CA VAL A 529 -33.35 -19.57 -15.66
C VAL A 529 -33.94 -20.98 -15.56
N TRP A 530 -33.59 -21.89 -16.49
CA TRP A 530 -34.10 -23.28 -16.57
C TRP A 530 -33.36 -24.28 -15.69
N TYR A 531 -32.35 -23.83 -14.93
CA TYR A 531 -31.53 -24.68 -14.08
C TYR A 531 -31.62 -24.24 -12.61
N SER A 532 -31.35 -25.18 -11.71
CA SER A 532 -31.36 -24.91 -10.28
C SER A 532 -30.09 -24.13 -9.87
N VAL A 533 -30.31 -23.08 -9.12
CA VAL A 533 -29.24 -22.26 -8.52
C VAL A 533 -29.27 -22.44 -7.00
N ALA A 534 -28.22 -23.01 -6.45
CA ALA A 534 -28.02 -23.12 -5.00
C ALA A 534 -27.23 -21.93 -4.47
N LYS A 535 -27.29 -21.68 -3.17
CA LYS A 535 -26.48 -20.64 -2.54
C LYS A 535 -25.00 -20.94 -2.76
N GLY A 536 -24.26 -19.97 -3.27
CA GLY A 536 -22.83 -20.09 -3.60
C GLY A 536 -22.53 -20.63 -5.00
N ASP A 537 -23.56 -20.98 -5.80
CA ASP A 537 -23.34 -21.33 -7.20
C ASP A 537 -22.93 -20.10 -8.00
N VAL A 538 -21.89 -20.27 -8.81
CA VAL A 538 -21.36 -19.24 -9.70
C VAL A 538 -21.21 -19.82 -11.11
N PHE A 539 -21.73 -19.11 -12.10
CA PHE A 539 -21.69 -19.49 -13.52
C PHE A 539 -20.82 -18.48 -14.29
N PRO A 540 -19.51 -18.70 -14.43
CA PRO A 540 -18.59 -17.73 -15.05
C PRO A 540 -18.97 -17.34 -16.49
N GLU A 541 -19.61 -18.22 -17.23
CA GLU A 541 -20.09 -17.95 -18.60
C GLU A 541 -21.06 -16.76 -18.65
N THR A 542 -21.81 -16.53 -17.57
CA THR A 542 -22.78 -15.43 -17.48
C THR A 542 -22.13 -14.05 -17.28
N PHE A 543 -20.83 -13.97 -16.98
CA PHE A 543 -20.15 -12.68 -16.85
C PHE A 543 -20.02 -11.96 -18.19
N GLY A 544 -19.90 -12.71 -19.29
CA GLY A 544 -19.72 -12.17 -20.65
C GLY A 544 -20.79 -11.15 -21.05
N PRO A 545 -22.09 -11.46 -21.01
CA PRO A 545 -23.16 -10.54 -21.37
C PRO A 545 -23.13 -9.20 -20.63
N PHE A 546 -22.76 -9.21 -19.34
CA PHE A 546 -22.74 -8.01 -18.51
C PHE A 546 -21.46 -7.16 -18.67
N LEU A 547 -20.32 -7.82 -18.95
CA LEU A 547 -19.03 -7.15 -19.00
C LEU A 547 -18.60 -6.79 -20.44
N LEU A 548 -19.00 -7.57 -21.44
CA LEU A 548 -18.42 -7.55 -22.78
C LEU A 548 -19.36 -6.96 -23.84
N GLY A 549 -20.26 -6.05 -23.45
CA GLY A 549 -21.18 -5.38 -24.38
C GLY A 549 -20.47 -4.51 -25.42
N ASN A 550 -19.36 -3.85 -25.05
CA ASN A 550 -18.57 -3.03 -25.97
C ASN A 550 -17.59 -3.91 -26.77
N PRO A 551 -17.56 -3.84 -28.12
CA PRO A 551 -16.69 -4.68 -28.96
C PRO A 551 -15.19 -4.50 -28.66
N ARG A 552 -14.72 -3.28 -28.36
CA ARG A 552 -13.31 -3.00 -28.06
C ARG A 552 -12.90 -3.65 -26.74
N VAL A 553 -13.75 -3.53 -25.72
CA VAL A 553 -13.53 -4.18 -24.41
C VAL A 553 -13.54 -5.69 -24.58
N ARG A 554 -14.52 -6.23 -25.34
CA ARG A 554 -14.61 -7.67 -25.62
C ARG A 554 -13.35 -8.19 -26.29
N ALA A 555 -12.85 -7.51 -27.32
CA ALA A 555 -11.64 -7.92 -28.04
C ALA A 555 -10.42 -7.96 -27.11
N ALA A 556 -10.22 -6.94 -26.28
CA ALA A 556 -9.13 -6.89 -25.31
C ALA A 556 -9.28 -7.97 -24.22
N PHE A 557 -10.48 -8.11 -23.65
CA PHE A 557 -10.75 -9.10 -22.60
C PHE A 557 -10.54 -10.54 -23.09
N MET A 558 -11.10 -10.88 -24.25
CA MET A 558 -10.97 -12.23 -24.83
C MET A 558 -9.52 -12.58 -25.19
N ARG A 559 -8.71 -11.60 -25.55
CA ARG A 559 -7.28 -11.81 -25.83
C ARG A 559 -6.47 -12.17 -24.58
N HIS A 560 -6.79 -11.56 -23.41
CA HIS A 560 -5.97 -11.64 -22.23
C HIS A 560 -6.60 -12.43 -21.07
N HIS A 561 -7.93 -12.56 -21.03
CA HIS A 561 -8.68 -13.04 -19.87
C HIS A 561 -9.87 -13.93 -20.21
N ALA A 562 -9.88 -14.58 -21.36
CA ALA A 562 -10.94 -15.52 -21.75
C ALA A 562 -11.14 -16.65 -20.73
N ASP A 563 -10.08 -17.02 -20.02
CA ASP A 563 -10.08 -18.03 -18.96
C ASP A 563 -11.02 -17.67 -17.79
N LEU A 564 -11.20 -16.38 -17.48
CA LEU A 564 -12.14 -15.93 -16.44
C LEU A 564 -13.61 -16.25 -16.73
N LEU A 565 -13.96 -16.53 -17.99
CA LEU A 565 -15.32 -16.92 -18.40
C LEU A 565 -15.53 -18.44 -18.32
N THR A 566 -14.58 -19.21 -17.85
CA THR A 566 -14.65 -20.67 -17.79
C THR A 566 -14.65 -21.16 -16.34
N PRO A 567 -15.55 -22.08 -15.95
CA PRO A 567 -15.56 -22.65 -14.60
C PRO A 567 -14.24 -23.32 -14.22
N GLU A 568 -13.51 -23.84 -15.20
CA GLU A 568 -12.26 -24.57 -15.01
C GLU A 568 -11.20 -23.70 -14.35
N PHE A 569 -11.03 -22.44 -14.76
CA PHE A 569 -10.09 -21.52 -14.13
C PHE A 569 -10.36 -21.36 -12.63
N TRP A 570 -11.62 -21.12 -12.27
CA TRP A 570 -12.03 -20.90 -10.89
C TRP A 570 -11.91 -22.16 -10.04
N GLN A 571 -12.38 -23.29 -10.58
CA GLN A 571 -12.35 -24.57 -9.88
C GLN A 571 -10.92 -25.03 -9.62
N GLN A 572 -10.01 -24.93 -10.60
CA GLN A 572 -8.60 -25.28 -10.44
C GLN A 572 -7.92 -24.44 -9.36
N ASN A 573 -8.16 -23.12 -9.34
CA ASN A 573 -7.58 -22.25 -8.31
C ASN A 573 -8.18 -22.53 -6.93
N LYS A 574 -9.49 -22.80 -6.82
CA LYS A 574 -10.12 -23.26 -5.59
C LYS A 574 -9.46 -24.52 -5.04
N GLU A 575 -9.24 -25.53 -5.86
CA GLU A 575 -8.60 -26.79 -5.48
C GLU A 575 -7.14 -26.59 -5.03
N ARG A 576 -6.38 -25.74 -5.71
CA ARG A 576 -5.03 -25.36 -5.32
C ARG A 576 -5.00 -24.77 -3.91
N ILE A 577 -5.91 -23.83 -3.63
CA ILE A 577 -6.02 -23.19 -2.32
C ILE A 577 -6.47 -24.20 -1.25
N GLN A 578 -7.41 -25.10 -1.56
CA GLN A 578 -7.86 -26.15 -0.63
C GLN A 578 -6.74 -27.14 -0.29
N ARG A 579 -5.82 -27.40 -1.21
CA ARG A 579 -4.59 -28.18 -0.95
C ARG A 579 -3.55 -27.40 -0.12
N GLY A 580 -3.84 -26.15 0.25
CA GLY A 580 -2.89 -25.29 1.00
C GLY A 580 -1.82 -24.64 0.11
N GLU A 581 -1.98 -24.63 -1.21
CA GLU A 581 -1.02 -23.98 -2.10
C GLU A 581 -1.16 -22.46 -2.00
N LEU A 582 -0.04 -21.77 -1.75
CA LEU A 582 0.03 -20.33 -1.85
C LEU A 582 0.36 -19.92 -3.29
N ILE A 583 -0.62 -19.43 -3.99
CA ILE A 583 -0.48 -18.98 -5.38
C ILE A 583 0.46 -17.76 -5.44
N ASP A 584 1.37 -17.75 -6.43
CA ASP A 584 2.31 -16.67 -6.61
C ASP A 584 1.61 -15.37 -7.06
N PHE A 585 2.14 -14.27 -6.59
CA PHE A 585 1.70 -12.93 -6.92
C PHE A 585 2.92 -12.02 -7.09
N TYR A 586 2.93 -11.25 -8.16
CA TYR A 586 4.00 -10.30 -8.48
C TYR A 586 3.45 -8.87 -8.50
N PRO A 587 3.93 -7.98 -7.62
CA PRO A 587 3.44 -6.59 -7.55
C PRO A 587 4.00 -5.69 -8.66
N TYR A 588 4.64 -6.26 -9.67
CA TYR A 588 5.21 -5.58 -10.83
C TYR A 588 4.88 -6.33 -12.13
N GLY A 589 4.90 -5.61 -13.26
CA GLY A 589 4.53 -6.18 -14.55
C GLY A 589 5.49 -7.28 -15.02
N VAL A 590 4.95 -8.25 -15.76
CA VAL A 590 5.74 -9.38 -16.32
C VAL A 590 6.89 -8.88 -17.20
N HIS A 591 6.71 -7.75 -17.88
CA HIS A 591 7.74 -7.13 -18.74
C HIS A 591 8.96 -6.60 -17.96
N ARG A 592 8.88 -6.48 -16.63
CA ARG A 592 10.02 -6.11 -15.77
C ARG A 592 10.85 -7.31 -15.33
N ARG A 593 10.34 -8.54 -15.50
CA ARG A 593 11.01 -9.76 -15.05
C ARG A 593 12.11 -10.17 -16.01
N PHE A 594 13.24 -10.59 -15.47
CA PHE A 594 14.34 -11.15 -16.26
C PHE A 594 13.92 -12.46 -16.90
N ASP A 595 14.35 -12.69 -18.16
CA ASP A 595 14.15 -13.94 -18.85
C ASP A 595 15.24 -14.94 -18.46
N VAL A 596 14.91 -16.24 -18.58
CA VAL A 596 15.85 -17.34 -18.38
C VAL A 596 17.05 -17.24 -19.34
N ASN A 597 16.88 -16.58 -20.48
CA ASN A 597 17.90 -16.42 -21.53
C ASN A 597 18.67 -15.08 -21.48
N GLY A 598 18.50 -14.25 -20.44
CA GLY A 598 19.35 -13.07 -20.24
C GLY A 598 18.82 -11.72 -20.69
N GLY A 599 17.58 -11.66 -21.21
CA GLY A 599 16.90 -10.41 -21.55
C GLY A 599 15.88 -9.99 -20.52
N ILE A 600 15.54 -8.69 -20.45
CA ILE A 600 14.29 -8.25 -19.84
C ILE A 600 13.20 -8.60 -20.86
N ARG A 601 12.18 -9.35 -20.47
CA ARG A 601 11.08 -9.74 -21.38
C ARG A 601 10.53 -8.52 -22.12
N GLY A 602 10.50 -8.60 -23.44
CA GLY A 602 10.00 -7.52 -24.31
C GLY A 602 10.99 -6.40 -24.63
N MET A 603 12.27 -6.50 -24.24
CA MET A 603 13.32 -5.57 -24.67
C MET A 603 14.29 -6.27 -25.62
N PRO A 604 14.80 -5.57 -26.67
CA PRO A 604 15.81 -6.13 -27.56
C PRO A 604 17.12 -6.40 -26.79
N GLU A 605 17.79 -7.49 -27.14
CA GLU A 605 19.13 -7.81 -26.60
C GLU A 605 20.10 -6.65 -26.86
N LEU A 606 20.82 -6.23 -25.83
CA LEU A 606 21.97 -5.35 -26.03
C LEU A 606 23.10 -6.17 -26.64
N PRO A 607 23.85 -5.61 -27.60
CA PRO A 607 25.08 -6.26 -28.10
C PRO A 607 26.03 -6.49 -26.92
N ASP A 608 26.65 -7.67 -26.92
CA ASP A 608 27.61 -8.08 -25.90
C ASP A 608 28.76 -7.06 -25.84
N PRO A 609 29.05 -6.40 -24.71
CA PRO A 609 30.17 -5.46 -24.60
C PRO A 609 31.53 -6.13 -24.85
N ALA A 610 31.64 -7.47 -24.78
CA ALA A 610 32.84 -8.21 -25.16
C ALA A 610 33.00 -8.27 -26.69
N ALA A 611 31.94 -8.11 -27.47
CA ALA A 611 32.02 -8.06 -28.93
C ALA A 611 32.49 -6.70 -29.48
N ALA A 612 32.50 -5.65 -28.68
CA ALA A 612 32.95 -4.30 -29.06
C ALA A 612 34.46 -4.06 -28.87
N SER A 613 35.23 -5.06 -28.43
CA SER A 613 36.67 -4.91 -28.13
C SER A 613 37.63 -5.54 -29.16
N VAL A 614 37.17 -5.86 -30.37
CA VAL A 614 38.04 -6.33 -31.46
C VAL A 614 37.78 -5.55 -32.74
N GLU A 615 38.07 -4.27 -32.72
CA GLU A 615 38.51 -3.53 -33.88
C GLU A 615 39.84 -2.87 -33.52
N THR A 616 40.95 -3.55 -33.88
CA THR A 616 42.29 -2.97 -33.99
C THR A 616 42.26 -1.89 -35.05
N PRO A 617 42.77 -0.69 -34.77
CA PRO A 617 42.90 0.33 -35.81
C PRO A 617 44.16 0.06 -36.62
N ALA A 618 44.04 -0.69 -37.69
CA ALA A 618 45.03 -0.72 -38.77
C ALA A 618 44.28 -0.48 -40.05
N ASP A 619 44.74 0.57 -40.78
CA ASP A 619 44.34 1.07 -42.08
C ASP A 619 43.32 2.24 -42.12
N ARG A 620 43.85 3.42 -41.80
CA ARG A 620 43.42 4.65 -42.46
C ARG A 620 44.58 5.25 -43.25
N PRO A 621 44.45 5.46 -44.57
CA PRO A 621 45.45 6.21 -45.34
C PRO A 621 45.37 7.70 -45.00
N ASP A 622 46.53 8.29 -44.85
CA ASP A 622 46.77 9.71 -44.69
C ASP A 622 46.09 10.55 -45.79
N ALA A 623 45.31 11.52 -45.38
CA ALA A 623 45.08 12.72 -46.20
C ALA A 623 44.70 13.91 -45.28
N LEU A 624 45.71 14.54 -44.74
CA LEU A 624 45.61 15.90 -44.21
C LEU A 624 45.99 16.89 -45.33
N ALA A 625 45.01 17.64 -45.84
CA ALA A 625 45.24 18.87 -46.58
C ALA A 625 45.23 20.09 -45.63
N PRO A 626 46.12 21.04 -45.72
CA PRO A 626 46.23 22.17 -44.81
C PRO A 626 45.17 23.24 -45.09
N ILE A 627 44.61 23.78 -44.02
CA ILE A 627 43.69 24.91 -44.02
C ILE A 627 44.50 26.21 -44.21
N PRO A 628 44.11 27.12 -45.13
CA PRO A 628 44.79 28.42 -45.31
C PRO A 628 44.37 29.41 -44.21
N PRO A 629 45.21 30.37 -43.83
CA PRO A 629 44.95 31.36 -42.79
C PRO A 629 43.95 32.42 -43.26
N THR A 630 42.99 32.74 -42.41
CA THR A 630 42.09 33.88 -42.58
C THR A 630 42.76 35.15 -42.05
N GLU A 631 42.85 36.18 -42.91
CA GLU A 631 43.24 37.55 -42.57
C GLU A 631 42.14 38.24 -41.74
N PRO A 632 42.52 39.19 -40.87
CA PRO A 632 41.56 39.98 -40.10
C PRO A 632 40.99 41.11 -40.97
N ALA A 633 39.70 41.30 -40.90
CA ALA A 633 39.05 42.48 -41.48
C ALA A 633 38.82 43.51 -40.37
N ASP A 634 39.02 44.78 -40.73
CA ASP A 634 38.96 46.03 -39.99
C ASP A 634 37.66 46.28 -39.20
#